data_b38d8fe4b62cc3531c132b43f182c88e
#
_entry.id   b38d8fe4b62cc3531c132b43f182c88e
#
_cell.length_a   1.000
_cell.length_b   1.000
_cell.length_c   1.000
_cell.angle_alpha   90.00
_cell.angle_beta   90.00
_cell.angle_gamma   90.00
#
_symmetry.space_group_name_H-M   'P 1'
#
loop_
_entity.id
_entity.type
_entity.pdbx_description
1 polymer ?
#
loop_
_entity_poly.entity_id
_entity_poly.type
_entity_poly.pdbx_seq_one_letter_code
_entity_poly.pdbx_strand_id
1 'polypeptide(L)'
;MQLREPTMKRKKWLMILGAVLGTLLLLPLGLGMYLEARIGPILRERAAQSVKGTFDFSSASLSLLRSFPRATVRLENSYLLTEAPFPGDTLLKVSSLELTVDLGTLFREAGTPMPVRELHVQGMDLRLKVDGEGQANYLVAKESDGSDSDSGFSLDLQQYTFEDARISYADSTTGMTLWLEGVSHSGSGDLSAQTATLTTESEGLLSLDYAGTSYLSRNPLRLEAVFGMDFETDTYTFRENRAWLNQMPLVFEGLVQLREEGQWLDLEFQTPDTDFRNLLALVPPAYSGNLEGVETRGAFELGGTVKGLWSDAGIPAFEVRVAARNGAFHYPKLPRWVEGVELDAVLRNTSGNPSETALEVRTAGFAIDGDSFSLRGTAERLGPGAVVDGALKGRIDLGNLSQAYPLEVAAGIRGLLEADLRTAFTMDAVQQKRYQEVQTSGSLVLNGVSWPLEGYEQPLEVHRAVIRFDPRSATLDPVTGRLGQSDFEIRGVVTDYMPYLLSPGGVLGGQATLSSEHLRVADFQGPDAGGDGGEAPFKIPTDVSLGLRAMAGKVTYHDLVLDQVSGELQVSGGQLELKDFRSNAMGGLLSLDGLLDTRGERAAFAMDLGITRARIERALESVDLLETLAPVAAALEGTFNSSIRLSGLLGDGFAPDLMSLGGSAGAEVLAAEFSGRKAAVLESLAANLDFFDPKALDLKGLKTSLSFENGLVRVDPFRFNYKDIAVTVDGRHGFDRSLDYGLALEVPAHYLGSEVTRLLKELDQPELDDAPVPVNVTLSGTFADPRLQTDLKASAAAFASRLVEVQKQRLLATGTAKAQELIGDLVKGKADSSGAGKGVGTLQEVLKEVVGPGGDATASDTVGRAPAEAGQKARTLLKNLLGRRKDTINQPKDSLPRNR
;
A
#
# COMPACT_ATOMS: atom_id res chain seq x y z
N MET A 1 -30.29 -60.05 -104.61
CA MET A 1 -29.48 -58.82 -104.58
C MET A 1 -28.99 -58.66 -103.21
N GLN A 2 -27.68 -59.01 -103.02
CA GLN A 2 -27.07 -59.14 -101.73
C GLN A 2 -26.50 -57.79 -101.34
N LEU A 3 -26.95 -57.27 -100.13
CA LEU A 3 -26.33 -56.11 -99.46
C LEU A 3 -25.04 -56.56 -98.70
N ARG A 4 -23.87 -56.15 -99.12
CA ARG A 4 -22.62 -56.30 -98.40
C ARG A 4 -22.51 -55.26 -97.29
N GLU A 5 -22.36 -55.69 -96.02
CA GLU A 5 -22.05 -54.85 -94.85
C GLU A 5 -20.58 -54.35 -94.89
N PRO A 6 -20.29 -53.11 -94.47
CA PRO A 6 -18.94 -52.54 -94.35
C PRO A 6 -18.48 -52.61 -92.85
N THR A 7 -18.23 -53.79 -92.33
CA THR A 7 -17.84 -53.95 -90.89
C THR A 7 -16.28 -53.78 -90.67
N MET A 8 -15.47 -53.67 -91.70
CA MET A 8 -14.07 -53.58 -91.49
C MET A 8 -13.52 -52.15 -91.33
N LYS A 9 -14.18 -51.10 -91.64
CA LYS A 9 -13.70 -49.71 -91.48
C LYS A 9 -13.98 -49.19 -90.03
N ARG A 10 -15.04 -49.62 -89.36
CA ARG A 10 -15.33 -49.18 -87.96
C ARG A 10 -14.32 -49.67 -86.92
N LYS A 11 -13.83 -50.93 -87.06
CA LYS A 11 -12.82 -51.48 -86.14
C LYS A 11 -11.46 -50.75 -86.20
N LYS A 12 -11.00 -50.39 -87.42
CA LYS A 12 -9.80 -49.63 -87.61
C LYS A 12 -9.92 -48.22 -87.08
N TRP A 13 -11.08 -47.58 -87.20
CA TRP A 13 -11.32 -46.26 -86.67
C TRP A 13 -11.40 -46.30 -85.12
N LEU A 14 -12.01 -47.28 -84.50
CA LEU A 14 -12.01 -47.54 -83.13
C LEU A 14 -10.63 -47.85 -82.51
N MET A 15 -9.79 -48.60 -83.27
CA MET A 15 -8.42 -48.80 -82.84
C MET A 15 -7.57 -47.53 -82.94
N ILE A 16 -7.75 -46.72 -83.94
CA ILE A 16 -7.03 -45.47 -84.15
C ILE A 16 -7.53 -44.48 -83.04
N LEU A 17 -8.83 -44.41 -82.81
CA LEU A 17 -9.43 -43.60 -81.74
C LEU A 17 -8.91 -44.08 -80.36
N GLY A 18 -8.87 -45.40 -80.12
CA GLY A 18 -8.31 -45.97 -78.91
C GLY A 18 -6.81 -45.74 -78.72
N ALA A 19 -6.03 -45.81 -79.83
CA ALA A 19 -4.60 -45.48 -79.83
C ALA A 19 -4.37 -43.96 -79.58
N VAL A 20 -5.18 -43.09 -80.22
CA VAL A 20 -5.10 -41.64 -80.05
C VAL A 20 -5.50 -41.28 -78.58
N LEU A 21 -6.60 -41.88 -78.07
CA LEU A 21 -7.02 -41.70 -76.68
C LEU A 21 -5.99 -42.23 -75.69
N GLY A 22 -5.41 -43.42 -75.97
CA GLY A 22 -4.34 -44.00 -75.15
C GLY A 22 -3.04 -43.18 -75.20
N THR A 23 -2.68 -42.63 -76.30
CA THR A 23 -1.54 -41.71 -76.43
C THR A 23 -1.83 -40.38 -75.71
N LEU A 24 -3.04 -39.85 -75.87
CA LEU A 24 -3.46 -38.62 -75.23
C LEU A 24 -3.56 -38.74 -73.66
N LEU A 25 -3.76 -39.97 -73.11
CA LEU A 25 -3.75 -40.30 -71.71
C LEU A 25 -2.37 -40.65 -71.16
N LEU A 26 -1.53 -41.39 -71.99
CA LEU A 26 -0.23 -41.85 -71.55
C LEU A 26 0.89 -40.83 -71.79
N LEU A 27 0.74 -39.88 -72.68
CA LEU A 27 1.73 -38.85 -72.94
C LEU A 27 1.85 -37.85 -71.81
N PRO A 28 0.75 -37.32 -71.19
CA PRO A 28 0.83 -36.50 -70.02
C PRO A 28 1.39 -37.22 -68.82
N LEU A 29 1.09 -38.54 -68.68
CA LEU A 29 1.64 -39.33 -67.53
C LEU A 29 3.15 -39.55 -67.66
N GLY A 30 3.68 -39.95 -68.88
CA GLY A 30 5.11 -40.11 -69.12
C GLY A 30 5.90 -38.79 -69.06
N LEU A 31 5.31 -37.74 -69.62
CA LEU A 31 5.86 -36.39 -69.51
C LEU A 31 5.87 -35.86 -68.05
N GLY A 32 4.80 -36.14 -67.31
CA GLY A 32 4.73 -35.78 -65.88
C GLY A 32 5.85 -36.39 -65.03
N MET A 33 6.05 -37.69 -65.18
CA MET A 33 7.16 -38.41 -64.51
C MET A 33 8.57 -37.91 -64.90
N TYR A 34 8.78 -37.56 -66.18
CA TYR A 34 10.07 -37.02 -66.61
C TYR A 34 10.36 -35.64 -66.10
N LEU A 35 9.35 -34.75 -66.05
CA LEU A 35 9.47 -33.40 -65.57
C LEU A 35 9.54 -33.33 -64.02
N GLU A 36 8.83 -34.20 -63.31
CA GLU A 36 8.84 -34.29 -61.86
C GLU A 36 10.26 -34.48 -61.28
N ALA A 37 11.09 -35.33 -61.94
CA ALA A 37 12.48 -35.54 -61.56
C ALA A 37 13.39 -34.30 -61.72
N ARG A 38 13.00 -33.34 -62.54
CA ARG A 38 13.79 -32.14 -62.85
C ARG A 38 13.28 -30.86 -62.25
N ILE A 39 12.02 -30.80 -61.86
CA ILE A 39 11.43 -29.56 -61.40
C ILE A 39 12.03 -29.05 -60.06
N GLY A 40 12.38 -29.96 -59.13
CA GLY A 40 13.00 -29.59 -57.85
C GLY A 40 14.33 -28.84 -58.01
N PRO A 41 15.34 -29.41 -58.77
CA PRO A 41 16.57 -28.67 -59.02
C PRO A 41 16.38 -27.32 -59.71
N ILE A 42 15.45 -27.23 -60.67
CA ILE A 42 15.16 -25.99 -61.42
C ILE A 42 14.63 -24.93 -60.48
N LEU A 43 13.69 -25.28 -59.60
CA LEU A 43 13.11 -24.32 -58.65
C LEU A 43 14.12 -23.85 -57.60
N ARG A 44 15.00 -24.73 -57.09
CA ARG A 44 16.07 -24.32 -56.19
C ARG A 44 17.05 -23.34 -56.85
N GLU A 45 17.45 -23.63 -58.11
CA GLU A 45 18.34 -22.75 -58.83
C GLU A 45 17.72 -21.37 -59.10
N ARG A 46 16.45 -21.34 -59.53
CA ARG A 46 15.71 -20.08 -59.72
C ARG A 46 15.55 -19.28 -58.43
N ALA A 47 15.17 -19.94 -57.34
CA ALA A 47 15.07 -19.28 -56.05
C ALA A 47 16.41 -18.71 -55.57
N ALA A 48 17.52 -19.48 -55.74
CA ALA A 48 18.86 -19.03 -55.38
C ALA A 48 19.33 -17.82 -56.22
N GLN A 49 18.81 -17.64 -57.44
CA GLN A 49 19.10 -16.46 -58.28
C GLN A 49 18.30 -15.23 -57.85
N SER A 50 17.07 -15.40 -57.31
CA SER A 50 16.13 -14.32 -57.03
C SER A 50 16.15 -13.84 -55.55
N VAL A 51 16.59 -14.68 -54.59
CA VAL A 51 16.43 -14.38 -53.16
C VAL A 51 17.79 -14.37 -52.47
N LYS A 52 17.99 -13.39 -51.58
CA LYS A 52 19.09 -13.37 -50.61
C LYS A 52 18.65 -14.27 -49.45
N GLY A 53 19.21 -15.50 -49.41
CA GLY A 53 18.85 -16.49 -48.37
C GLY A 53 18.82 -17.91 -48.91
N THR A 54 18.48 -18.86 -48.06
CA THR A 54 18.37 -20.27 -48.40
C THR A 54 16.91 -20.69 -48.53
N PHE A 55 16.42 -20.86 -49.75
CA PHE A 55 15.10 -21.45 -49.98
C PHE A 55 15.27 -22.94 -50.31
N ASP A 56 14.52 -23.79 -49.59
CA ASP A 56 14.48 -25.22 -49.82
C ASP A 56 13.09 -25.81 -49.49
N PHE A 57 12.87 -27.07 -49.88
CA PHE A 57 11.63 -27.81 -49.67
C PHE A 57 11.92 -29.31 -49.59
N SER A 58 11.01 -30.09 -48.94
CA SER A 58 11.21 -31.53 -48.76
C SER A 58 10.94 -32.34 -50.02
N SER A 59 9.94 -31.98 -50.82
CA SER A 59 9.58 -32.64 -52.06
C SER A 59 8.95 -31.68 -53.05
N ALA A 60 9.12 -31.94 -54.31
CA ALA A 60 8.44 -31.27 -55.42
C ALA A 60 7.72 -32.30 -56.26
N SER A 61 6.46 -32.09 -56.57
CA SER A 61 5.65 -32.94 -57.43
C SER A 61 4.98 -32.12 -58.51
N LEU A 62 4.71 -32.75 -59.67
CA LEU A 62 4.10 -32.10 -60.79
C LEU A 62 2.80 -32.81 -61.19
N SER A 63 1.71 -32.07 -61.24
CA SER A 63 0.41 -32.53 -61.71
C SER A 63 0.07 -31.92 -63.09
N LEU A 64 -0.20 -32.74 -64.04
CA LEU A 64 -0.63 -32.31 -65.38
C LEU A 64 -2.09 -32.64 -65.67
N LEU A 65 -2.66 -33.66 -65.03
CA LEU A 65 -4.00 -34.19 -65.35
C LEU A 65 -5.14 -33.27 -64.86
N ARG A 66 -4.97 -32.57 -63.75
CA ARG A 66 -6.01 -31.69 -63.17
C ARG A 66 -6.04 -30.31 -63.83
N SER A 67 -4.94 -29.83 -64.29
CA SER A 67 -4.70 -28.46 -64.75
C SER A 67 -4.48 -28.32 -66.28
N PHE A 68 -4.52 -29.45 -67.09
CA PHE A 68 -4.25 -29.41 -68.52
C PHE A 68 -5.10 -28.34 -69.23
N PRO A 69 -4.51 -27.48 -70.09
CA PRO A 69 -3.13 -27.46 -70.61
C PRO A 69 -2.10 -26.78 -69.73
N ARG A 70 -2.40 -26.50 -68.48
CA ARG A 70 -1.49 -25.97 -67.47
C ARG A 70 -0.84 -27.10 -66.66
N ALA A 71 0.24 -26.79 -65.92
CA ALA A 71 0.92 -27.67 -64.98
C ALA A 71 0.87 -27.07 -63.56
N THR A 72 0.52 -27.88 -62.58
CA THR A 72 0.59 -27.48 -61.19
C THR A 72 1.78 -28.14 -60.53
N VAL A 73 2.70 -27.32 -60.04
CA VAL A 73 3.85 -27.73 -59.23
C VAL A 73 3.49 -27.59 -57.77
N ARG A 74 3.60 -28.66 -56.98
CA ARG A 74 3.41 -28.67 -55.55
C ARG A 74 4.73 -28.86 -54.82
N LEU A 75 5.04 -27.98 -53.91
CA LEU A 75 6.19 -28.06 -53.03
C LEU A 75 5.70 -28.31 -51.59
N GLU A 76 6.29 -29.31 -50.93
CA GLU A 76 5.95 -29.66 -49.56
C GLU A 76 7.03 -29.18 -48.57
N ASN A 77 6.62 -28.67 -47.46
CA ASN A 77 7.46 -28.17 -46.34
C ASN A 77 8.56 -27.20 -46.84
N SER A 78 8.13 -26.21 -47.61
CA SER A 78 9.04 -25.16 -48.11
C SER A 78 9.40 -24.20 -46.97
N TYR A 79 10.65 -23.71 -47.00
CA TYR A 79 11.10 -22.69 -46.05
C TYR A 79 12.11 -21.74 -46.70
N LEU A 80 12.19 -20.53 -46.15
CA LEU A 80 13.18 -19.52 -46.51
C LEU A 80 13.90 -19.08 -45.24
N LEU A 81 15.21 -19.33 -45.21
CA LEU A 81 16.12 -18.82 -44.19
C LEU A 81 16.79 -17.54 -44.66
N THR A 82 16.87 -16.56 -43.76
CA THR A 82 17.53 -15.29 -44.07
C THR A 82 19.04 -15.36 -43.92
N GLU A 83 19.75 -14.46 -44.62
CA GLU A 83 21.17 -14.14 -44.44
C GLU A 83 21.34 -12.94 -43.46
N ALA A 84 22.56 -12.39 -43.39
CA ALA A 84 22.78 -11.16 -42.60
C ALA A 84 21.77 -10.06 -42.99
N PRO A 85 21.18 -9.30 -42.00
CA PRO A 85 21.53 -9.20 -40.59
C PRO A 85 20.92 -10.29 -39.69
N PHE A 86 20.06 -11.18 -40.17
CA PHE A 86 19.37 -12.24 -39.44
C PHE A 86 19.77 -13.64 -39.86
N PRO A 87 21.06 -14.06 -39.76
CA PRO A 87 21.55 -15.30 -40.34
C PRO A 87 20.89 -16.54 -39.74
N GLY A 88 20.25 -17.34 -40.57
CA GLY A 88 19.60 -18.59 -40.17
C GLY A 88 18.22 -18.43 -39.54
N ASP A 89 17.68 -17.20 -39.48
CA ASP A 89 16.30 -16.99 -39.04
C ASP A 89 15.32 -17.47 -40.13
N THR A 90 14.22 -18.05 -39.70
CA THR A 90 13.17 -18.50 -40.61
C THR A 90 12.24 -17.34 -40.93
N LEU A 91 12.31 -16.79 -42.10
CA LEU A 91 11.39 -15.76 -42.59
C LEU A 91 10.04 -16.37 -42.99
N LEU A 92 10.10 -17.47 -43.74
CA LEU A 92 8.91 -18.11 -44.29
C LEU A 92 8.99 -19.63 -44.11
N LYS A 93 7.89 -20.23 -43.67
CA LYS A 93 7.67 -21.68 -43.71
C LYS A 93 6.29 -21.94 -44.30
N VAL A 94 6.17 -22.93 -45.17
CA VAL A 94 4.93 -23.29 -45.85
C VAL A 94 4.78 -24.81 -45.85
N SER A 95 3.64 -25.31 -45.39
CA SER A 95 3.36 -26.75 -45.40
C SER A 95 3.17 -27.27 -46.81
N SER A 96 2.38 -26.60 -47.64
CA SER A 96 2.16 -26.93 -49.06
C SER A 96 2.03 -25.66 -49.90
N LEU A 97 2.82 -25.58 -50.97
CA LEU A 97 2.83 -24.49 -51.93
C LEU A 97 2.53 -25.04 -53.29
N GLU A 98 1.40 -24.64 -53.89
CA GLU A 98 1.02 -25.03 -55.26
C GLU A 98 1.13 -23.85 -56.22
N LEU A 99 1.85 -24.02 -57.29
CA LEU A 99 2.07 -23.06 -58.36
C LEU A 99 1.51 -23.61 -59.66
N THR A 100 0.51 -22.97 -60.27
CA THR A 100 -0.03 -23.34 -61.58
C THR A 100 0.60 -22.46 -62.65
N VAL A 101 1.27 -23.08 -63.59
CA VAL A 101 1.98 -22.44 -64.69
C VAL A 101 1.54 -22.99 -66.05
N ASP A 102 1.75 -22.24 -67.12
CA ASP A 102 1.47 -22.75 -68.45
C ASP A 102 2.49 -23.84 -68.84
N LEU A 103 2.03 -24.99 -69.20
CA LEU A 103 2.88 -26.17 -69.54
C LEU A 103 4.02 -25.84 -70.50
N GLY A 104 3.80 -24.97 -71.44
CA GLY A 104 4.81 -24.55 -72.47
C GLY A 104 5.99 -23.81 -71.85
N THR A 105 5.82 -23.19 -70.67
CA THR A 105 6.88 -22.43 -70.01
C THR A 105 7.90 -23.32 -69.32
N LEU A 106 7.52 -24.55 -68.95
CA LEU A 106 8.45 -25.54 -68.38
C LEU A 106 9.53 -26.03 -69.36
N PHE A 107 9.37 -25.76 -70.64
CA PHE A 107 10.29 -26.15 -71.69
C PHE A 107 11.09 -24.97 -72.27
N ARG A 108 10.93 -23.75 -71.75
CA ARG A 108 11.72 -22.59 -72.19
C ARG A 108 13.14 -22.62 -71.60
N GLU A 109 14.05 -21.97 -72.30
CA GLU A 109 15.47 -21.85 -71.89
C GLU A 109 15.58 -21.19 -70.51
N ALA A 110 16.66 -21.56 -69.77
CA ALA A 110 16.98 -20.93 -68.53
C ALA A 110 17.15 -19.40 -68.71
N GLY A 111 16.52 -18.58 -67.85
CA GLY A 111 16.51 -17.11 -67.99
C GLY A 111 15.19 -16.52 -68.54
N THR A 112 14.30 -17.34 -69.12
CA THR A 112 12.97 -16.85 -69.51
C THR A 112 12.04 -16.79 -68.28
N PRO A 113 11.32 -15.69 -68.02
CA PRO A 113 10.35 -15.61 -66.95
C PRO A 113 9.27 -16.70 -67.02
N MET A 114 8.98 -17.30 -65.89
CA MET A 114 7.96 -18.34 -65.76
C MET A 114 6.68 -17.72 -65.16
N PRO A 115 5.65 -17.43 -65.93
CA PRO A 115 4.43 -16.83 -65.43
C PRO A 115 3.66 -17.81 -64.57
N VAL A 116 3.42 -17.41 -63.31
CA VAL A 116 2.58 -18.13 -62.36
C VAL A 116 1.16 -17.60 -62.51
N ARG A 117 0.22 -18.47 -62.86
CA ARG A 117 -1.20 -18.11 -63.07
C ARG A 117 -2.06 -18.23 -61.84
N GLU A 118 -1.80 -19.25 -61.04
CA GLU A 118 -2.49 -19.52 -59.82
C GLU A 118 -1.52 -19.91 -58.71
N LEU A 119 -1.75 -19.41 -57.52
CA LEU A 119 -0.95 -19.68 -56.33
C LEU A 119 -1.88 -20.16 -55.20
N HIS A 120 -1.60 -21.35 -54.65
CA HIS A 120 -2.29 -21.85 -53.48
C HIS A 120 -1.27 -22.19 -52.39
N VAL A 121 -1.43 -21.62 -51.20
CA VAL A 121 -0.51 -21.74 -50.10
C VAL A 121 -1.27 -22.24 -48.88
N GLN A 122 -0.81 -23.35 -48.30
CA GLN A 122 -1.42 -23.93 -47.12
C GLN A 122 -0.42 -24.00 -45.95
N GLY A 123 -0.85 -23.60 -44.74
CA GLY A 123 -0.04 -23.67 -43.54
C GLY A 123 1.21 -22.78 -43.60
N MET A 124 1.05 -21.54 -44.05
CA MET A 124 2.11 -20.53 -44.09
C MET A 124 2.40 -19.97 -42.69
N ASP A 125 3.68 -19.85 -42.36
CA ASP A 125 4.17 -19.11 -41.17
C ASP A 125 5.20 -18.07 -41.67
N LEU A 126 4.76 -16.80 -41.73
CA LEU A 126 5.57 -15.66 -42.18
C LEU A 126 5.97 -14.81 -40.99
N ARG A 127 7.28 -14.63 -40.80
CA ARG A 127 7.84 -13.93 -39.62
C ARG A 127 8.65 -12.72 -40.07
N LEU A 128 8.01 -11.57 -40.03
CA LEU A 128 8.62 -10.28 -40.35
C LEU A 128 9.21 -9.66 -39.07
N LYS A 129 10.47 -9.23 -39.14
CA LYS A 129 11.17 -8.64 -38.00
C LYS A 129 11.94 -7.40 -38.43
N VAL A 130 11.93 -6.40 -37.53
CA VAL A 130 12.82 -5.24 -37.57
C VAL A 130 13.58 -5.23 -36.25
N ASP A 131 14.92 -5.17 -36.31
CA ASP A 131 15.76 -5.13 -35.12
C ASP A 131 15.84 -3.74 -34.49
N GLY A 132 16.62 -3.61 -33.41
CA GLY A 132 16.79 -2.32 -32.70
C GLY A 132 17.59 -1.28 -33.49
N GLU A 133 18.24 -1.68 -34.58
CA GLU A 133 18.99 -0.81 -35.50
C GLU A 133 18.15 -0.42 -36.74
N GLY A 134 16.89 -0.89 -36.82
CA GLY A 134 15.97 -0.62 -37.94
C GLY A 134 16.19 -1.53 -39.15
N GLN A 135 16.98 -2.59 -39.03
CA GLN A 135 17.21 -3.53 -40.13
C GLN A 135 16.07 -4.54 -40.20
N ALA A 136 15.61 -4.84 -41.43
CA ALA A 136 14.47 -5.73 -41.67
C ALA A 136 14.91 -7.08 -42.23
N ASN A 137 14.32 -8.19 -41.73
CA ASN A 137 14.62 -9.53 -42.20
C ASN A 137 13.93 -9.90 -43.56
N TYR A 138 13.00 -9.07 -44.01
CA TYR A 138 12.18 -9.34 -45.19
C TYR A 138 12.71 -8.67 -46.49
N LEU A 139 13.82 -7.94 -46.43
CA LEU A 139 14.48 -7.36 -47.58
C LEU A 139 15.36 -8.41 -48.30
N VAL A 140 14.71 -9.50 -48.76
CA VAL A 140 15.38 -10.68 -49.28
C VAL A 140 15.48 -10.71 -50.81
N ALA A 141 14.94 -9.76 -51.54
CA ALA A 141 15.09 -9.67 -52.97
C ALA A 141 16.56 -9.35 -53.37
N LYS A 142 17.13 -10.05 -54.34
CA LYS A 142 18.43 -9.67 -54.93
C LYS A 142 18.24 -8.50 -55.87
N GLU A 143 19.11 -7.50 -55.76
CA GLU A 143 19.15 -6.39 -56.71
C GLU A 143 19.58 -6.95 -58.07
N SER A 144 18.81 -6.67 -59.12
CA SER A 144 19.20 -6.97 -60.51
C SER A 144 20.25 -5.95 -60.97
N ASP A 145 21.43 -6.43 -61.38
CA ASP A 145 22.40 -5.56 -62.04
C ASP A 145 21.75 -4.99 -63.30
N GLY A 146 21.27 -3.79 -63.28
CA GLY A 146 20.91 -2.77 -64.25
C GLY A 146 20.74 -3.08 -65.76
N SER A 147 20.29 -4.22 -66.12
CA SER A 147 19.91 -4.52 -67.56
C SER A 147 18.69 -5.44 -67.58
N ASP A 148 17.59 -4.89 -68.06
CA ASP A 148 16.32 -5.58 -68.38
C ASP A 148 15.85 -6.71 -67.46
N SER A 149 14.95 -6.38 -66.52
CA SER A 149 13.87 -7.22 -66.00
C SER A 149 13.87 -8.72 -66.26
N ASP A 150 14.84 -9.47 -65.76
CA ASP A 150 14.76 -10.92 -65.79
C ASP A 150 14.77 -11.53 -64.36
N SER A 151 13.77 -11.13 -63.54
CA SER A 151 13.41 -11.90 -62.37
C SER A 151 12.95 -13.27 -62.87
N GLY A 152 13.57 -14.36 -62.41
CA GLY A 152 13.30 -15.72 -62.86
C GLY A 152 11.85 -16.20 -62.76
N PHE A 153 10.96 -15.37 -62.18
CA PHE A 153 9.50 -15.55 -62.10
C PHE A 153 8.81 -14.27 -62.54
N SER A 154 7.76 -14.38 -63.36
CA SER A 154 6.81 -13.34 -63.68
C SER A 154 5.47 -13.69 -63.02
N LEU A 155 4.90 -12.77 -62.28
CA LEU A 155 3.62 -12.95 -61.59
C LEU A 155 2.43 -12.52 -62.48
N ASP A 156 2.12 -13.38 -63.48
CA ASP A 156 0.87 -13.26 -64.26
C ASP A 156 -0.32 -13.85 -63.47
N LEU A 157 -0.40 -13.50 -62.18
CA LEU A 157 -1.27 -14.15 -61.22
C LEU A 157 -2.72 -13.72 -61.45
N GLN A 158 -3.59 -14.71 -61.73
CA GLN A 158 -5.03 -14.51 -61.95
C GLN A 158 -5.85 -14.84 -60.70
N GLN A 159 -5.34 -15.79 -59.92
CA GLN A 159 -5.96 -16.18 -58.64
C GLN A 159 -4.92 -16.67 -57.66
N TYR A 160 -5.10 -16.32 -56.40
CA TYR A 160 -4.29 -16.87 -55.32
C TYR A 160 -5.12 -17.09 -54.05
N THR A 161 -4.71 -18.09 -53.25
CA THR A 161 -5.35 -18.44 -51.99
C THR A 161 -4.30 -18.77 -50.91
N PHE A 162 -4.51 -18.30 -49.70
CA PHE A 162 -3.78 -18.71 -48.53
C PHE A 162 -4.76 -19.36 -47.56
N GLU A 163 -4.43 -20.53 -47.03
CA GLU A 163 -5.24 -21.25 -46.07
C GLU A 163 -4.40 -21.55 -44.83
N ASP A 164 -4.98 -21.32 -43.67
CA ASP A 164 -4.34 -21.49 -42.32
C ASP A 164 -2.97 -20.80 -42.24
N ALA A 165 -2.92 -19.54 -42.67
CA ALA A 165 -1.67 -18.76 -42.62
C ALA A 165 -1.52 -18.08 -41.25
N ARG A 166 -0.26 -17.97 -40.80
CA ARG A 166 0.17 -17.16 -39.69
C ARG A 166 1.15 -16.11 -40.18
N ILE A 167 0.90 -14.85 -39.84
CA ILE A 167 1.76 -13.74 -40.17
C ILE A 167 2.11 -13.02 -38.85
N SER A 168 3.38 -12.82 -38.56
CA SER A 168 3.86 -12.04 -37.44
C SER A 168 4.76 -10.90 -37.90
N TYR A 169 4.60 -9.73 -37.30
CA TYR A 169 5.46 -8.58 -37.48
C TYR A 169 5.94 -8.10 -36.12
N ALA A 170 7.23 -8.06 -35.92
CA ALA A 170 7.84 -7.59 -34.69
C ALA A 170 8.85 -6.48 -34.98
N ASP A 171 8.61 -5.30 -34.44
CA ASP A 171 9.46 -4.11 -34.59
C ASP A 171 10.03 -3.70 -33.25
N SER A 172 11.33 -3.93 -33.10
CA SER A 172 12.05 -3.61 -31.86
C SER A 172 12.30 -2.10 -31.67
N THR A 173 12.23 -1.31 -32.76
CA THR A 173 12.44 0.15 -32.66
C THR A 173 11.24 0.85 -32.06
N THR A 174 10.03 0.39 -32.37
CA THR A 174 8.77 0.96 -31.89
C THR A 174 8.19 0.19 -30.70
N GLY A 175 8.69 -1.03 -30.43
CA GLY A 175 8.12 -1.93 -29.44
C GLY A 175 6.75 -2.49 -29.85
N MET A 176 6.47 -2.55 -31.17
CA MET A 176 5.21 -3.06 -31.73
C MET A 176 5.35 -4.53 -32.12
N THR A 177 4.37 -5.34 -31.77
CA THR A 177 4.23 -6.70 -32.29
C THR A 177 2.80 -6.94 -32.72
N LEU A 178 2.65 -7.45 -33.96
CA LEU A 178 1.37 -7.77 -34.58
C LEU A 178 1.37 -9.24 -34.98
N TRP A 179 0.27 -9.92 -34.75
CA TRP A 179 0.02 -11.29 -35.19
C TRP A 179 -1.30 -11.39 -35.92
N LEU A 180 -1.29 -12.07 -37.05
CA LEU A 180 -2.47 -12.57 -37.75
C LEU A 180 -2.39 -14.09 -37.75
N GLU A 181 -3.37 -14.75 -37.15
CA GLU A 181 -3.41 -16.23 -37.02
C GLU A 181 -4.63 -16.82 -37.71
N GLY A 182 -4.47 -18.04 -38.22
CA GLY A 182 -5.56 -18.74 -38.90
C GLY A 182 -6.09 -17.97 -40.10
N VAL A 183 -5.19 -17.29 -40.83
CA VAL A 183 -5.58 -16.43 -41.95
C VAL A 183 -6.01 -17.28 -43.11
N SER A 184 -7.25 -17.04 -43.55
CA SER A 184 -7.78 -17.45 -44.86
C SER A 184 -7.86 -16.21 -45.75
N HIS A 185 -7.17 -16.22 -46.89
CA HIS A 185 -7.11 -15.08 -47.78
C HIS A 185 -7.19 -15.56 -49.21
N SER A 186 -8.04 -14.93 -50.02
CA SER A 186 -8.15 -15.18 -51.45
C SER A 186 -8.14 -13.89 -52.24
N GLY A 187 -7.55 -13.94 -53.39
CA GLY A 187 -7.54 -12.83 -54.32
C GLY A 187 -7.69 -13.28 -55.77
N SER A 188 -8.37 -12.45 -56.52
CA SER A 188 -8.55 -12.67 -57.97
C SER A 188 -8.39 -11.36 -58.75
N GLY A 189 -7.71 -11.41 -59.87
CA GLY A 189 -7.44 -10.27 -60.74
C GLY A 189 -6.39 -10.63 -61.81
N ASP A 190 -6.16 -9.74 -62.74
CA ASP A 190 -5.14 -9.93 -63.76
C ASP A 190 -3.92 -9.04 -63.42
N LEU A 191 -2.93 -9.63 -62.76
CA LEU A 191 -1.70 -8.95 -62.37
C LEU A 191 -0.64 -8.93 -63.52
N SER A 192 -0.98 -9.42 -64.70
CA SER A 192 -0.11 -9.35 -65.89
C SER A 192 -0.20 -8.02 -66.65
N ALA A 193 -1.29 -7.25 -66.38
CA ALA A 193 -1.51 -5.97 -67.04
C ALA A 193 -0.77 -4.84 -66.27
N GLN A 194 -0.38 -3.79 -66.98
CA GLN A 194 0.23 -2.59 -66.39
C GLN A 194 -0.67 -1.93 -65.31
N THR A 195 -1.98 -2.03 -65.50
CA THR A 195 -2.96 -1.67 -64.49
C THR A 195 -3.87 -2.86 -64.22
N ALA A 196 -4.01 -3.22 -62.95
CA ALA A 196 -4.82 -4.35 -62.49
C ALA A 196 -5.88 -3.91 -61.47
N THR A 197 -6.96 -4.68 -61.44
CA THR A 197 -7.94 -4.60 -60.34
C THR A 197 -8.00 -5.96 -59.65
N LEU A 198 -7.73 -5.99 -58.37
CA LEU A 198 -7.70 -7.18 -57.55
C LEU A 198 -8.85 -7.13 -56.55
N THR A 199 -9.69 -8.16 -56.54
CA THR A 199 -10.71 -8.37 -55.53
C THR A 199 -10.21 -9.39 -54.53
N THR A 200 -10.26 -9.06 -53.21
CA THR A 200 -9.75 -9.92 -52.16
C THR A 200 -10.72 -10.10 -51.04
N GLU A 201 -10.70 -11.27 -50.42
CA GLU A 201 -11.36 -11.57 -49.14
C GLU A 201 -10.32 -12.17 -48.20
N SER A 202 -10.39 -11.67 -46.92
CA SER A 202 -9.48 -12.16 -45.87
C SER A 202 -10.26 -12.35 -44.59
N GLU A 203 -9.95 -13.41 -43.86
CA GLU A 203 -10.43 -13.67 -42.52
C GLU A 203 -9.27 -14.17 -41.64
N GLY A 204 -9.26 -13.84 -40.36
CA GLY A 204 -8.23 -14.27 -39.43
C GLY A 204 -8.43 -13.70 -38.04
N LEU A 205 -7.46 -13.95 -37.16
CA LEU A 205 -7.44 -13.42 -35.76
C LEU A 205 -6.27 -12.44 -35.63
N LEU A 206 -6.59 -11.20 -35.26
CA LEU A 206 -5.62 -10.12 -35.12
C LEU A 206 -5.27 -9.93 -33.63
N SER A 207 -3.96 -9.86 -33.33
CA SER A 207 -3.43 -9.42 -32.05
C SER A 207 -2.43 -8.28 -32.26
N LEU A 208 -2.43 -7.29 -31.34
CA LEU A 208 -1.55 -6.13 -31.40
C LEU A 208 -1.06 -5.80 -30.00
N ASP A 209 0.24 -5.85 -29.81
CA ASP A 209 0.92 -5.33 -28.63
C ASP A 209 1.76 -4.10 -29.03
N TYR A 210 1.73 -3.06 -28.18
CA TYR A 210 2.53 -1.86 -28.38
C TYR A 210 3.05 -1.33 -27.06
N ALA A 211 4.35 -1.08 -26.97
CA ALA A 211 5.02 -0.56 -25.78
C ALA A 211 4.68 -1.35 -24.49
N GLY A 212 4.57 -2.68 -24.58
CA GLY A 212 4.27 -3.55 -23.44
C GLY A 212 2.78 -3.65 -23.06
N THR A 213 1.90 -2.96 -23.78
CA THR A 213 0.45 -3.05 -23.58
C THR A 213 -0.20 -3.83 -24.71
N SER A 214 -1.05 -4.81 -24.38
CA SER A 214 -1.86 -5.54 -25.36
C SER A 214 -3.11 -4.74 -25.69
N TYR A 215 -3.24 -4.28 -26.92
CA TYR A 215 -4.39 -3.52 -27.42
C TYR A 215 -5.45 -4.42 -28.05
N LEU A 216 -5.04 -5.44 -28.78
CA LEU A 216 -5.93 -6.42 -29.39
C LEU A 216 -5.41 -7.82 -29.06
N SER A 217 -6.29 -8.74 -28.71
CA SER A 217 -5.95 -10.12 -28.38
C SER A 217 -6.85 -11.10 -29.12
N ARG A 218 -6.36 -11.67 -30.22
CA ARG A 218 -7.07 -12.64 -31.07
C ARG A 218 -8.46 -12.16 -31.53
N ASN A 219 -8.56 -10.86 -31.89
CA ASN A 219 -9.79 -10.26 -32.35
C ASN A 219 -10.10 -10.73 -33.79
N PRO A 220 -11.30 -11.27 -34.07
CA PRO A 220 -11.70 -11.61 -35.42
C PRO A 220 -11.57 -10.43 -36.39
N LEU A 221 -10.85 -10.61 -37.46
CA LEU A 221 -10.69 -9.66 -38.57
C LEU A 221 -11.23 -10.28 -39.84
N ARG A 222 -12.12 -9.56 -40.53
CA ARG A 222 -12.54 -9.87 -41.90
C ARG A 222 -12.32 -8.64 -42.78
N LEU A 223 -11.86 -8.86 -43.98
CA LEU A 223 -11.59 -7.80 -44.96
C LEU A 223 -12.12 -8.22 -46.33
N GLU A 224 -12.96 -7.39 -46.92
CA GLU A 224 -13.38 -7.43 -48.31
C GLU A 224 -12.82 -6.19 -49.00
N ALA A 225 -11.98 -6.35 -49.99
CA ALA A 225 -11.29 -5.23 -50.60
C ALA A 225 -11.20 -5.32 -52.13
N VAL A 226 -11.28 -4.19 -52.76
CA VAL A 226 -11.02 -4.00 -54.17
C VAL A 226 -9.84 -3.06 -54.33
N PHE A 227 -8.75 -3.57 -54.82
CA PHE A 227 -7.48 -2.84 -55.05
C PHE A 227 -7.31 -2.54 -56.53
N GLY A 228 -7.19 -1.28 -56.91
CA GLY A 228 -6.63 -0.87 -58.17
C GLY A 228 -5.12 -0.78 -58.03
N MET A 229 -4.40 -1.38 -58.93
CA MET A 229 -2.90 -1.38 -58.98
C MET A 229 -2.46 -0.75 -60.28
N ASP A 230 -1.56 0.19 -60.24
CA ASP A 230 -0.83 0.77 -61.35
C ASP A 230 0.64 0.53 -61.11
N PHE A 231 1.23 -0.41 -61.87
CA PHE A 231 2.62 -0.81 -61.71
C PHE A 231 3.60 0.15 -62.43
N GLU A 232 3.10 1.10 -63.24
CA GLU A 232 3.96 2.13 -63.85
C GLU A 232 4.25 3.26 -62.86
N THR A 233 3.28 3.58 -62.03
CA THR A 233 3.37 4.64 -61.02
C THR A 233 3.47 4.12 -59.61
N ASP A 234 3.56 2.80 -59.43
CA ASP A 234 3.55 2.11 -58.13
C ASP A 234 2.40 2.58 -57.20
N THR A 235 1.22 2.76 -57.77
CA THR A 235 0.07 3.31 -57.11
C THR A 235 -0.99 2.24 -56.81
N TYR A 236 -1.36 2.10 -55.59
CA TYR A 236 -2.38 1.17 -55.08
C TYR A 236 -3.61 1.95 -54.61
N THR A 237 -4.73 1.80 -55.31
CA THR A 237 -5.97 2.50 -55.03
C THR A 237 -6.96 1.57 -54.31
N PHE A 238 -7.53 2.02 -53.22
CA PHE A 238 -8.54 1.32 -52.45
C PHE A 238 -9.91 1.85 -52.81
N ARG A 239 -10.83 0.97 -53.19
CA ARG A 239 -12.19 1.35 -53.61
C ARG A 239 -13.20 0.44 -52.94
N GLU A 240 -14.22 1.01 -52.28
CA GLU A 240 -15.33 0.25 -51.69
C GLU A 240 -14.86 -0.85 -50.70
N ASN A 241 -13.80 -0.60 -49.96
CA ASN A 241 -13.24 -1.58 -49.04
C ASN A 241 -13.97 -1.60 -47.71
N ARG A 242 -14.22 -2.81 -47.22
CA ARG A 242 -14.88 -3.04 -45.93
C ARG A 242 -14.05 -3.98 -45.10
N ALA A 243 -13.76 -3.57 -43.87
CA ALA A 243 -13.17 -4.43 -42.85
C ALA A 243 -14.17 -4.59 -41.68
N TRP A 244 -14.04 -5.68 -40.95
CA TRP A 244 -14.72 -5.89 -39.68
C TRP A 244 -13.69 -6.32 -38.65
N LEU A 245 -13.52 -5.53 -37.60
CA LEU A 245 -12.75 -5.90 -36.45
C LEU A 245 -13.71 -6.30 -35.32
N ASN A 246 -13.74 -7.57 -34.95
CA ASN A 246 -14.86 -8.16 -34.22
C ASN A 246 -16.18 -7.95 -34.98
N GLN A 247 -17.09 -7.13 -34.48
CA GLN A 247 -18.34 -6.77 -35.11
C GLN A 247 -18.36 -5.32 -35.62
N MET A 248 -17.24 -4.59 -35.44
CA MET A 248 -17.13 -3.18 -35.84
C MET A 248 -16.82 -3.10 -37.33
N PRO A 249 -17.76 -2.61 -38.17
CA PRO A 249 -17.51 -2.37 -39.57
C PRO A 249 -16.62 -1.13 -39.73
N LEU A 250 -15.71 -1.19 -40.68
CA LEU A 250 -14.85 -0.11 -41.10
C LEU A 250 -14.87 -0.04 -42.63
N VAL A 251 -15.26 1.11 -43.17
CA VAL A 251 -15.15 1.40 -44.59
C VAL A 251 -13.95 2.30 -44.79
N PHE A 252 -13.13 2.00 -45.80
CA PHE A 252 -11.98 2.81 -46.12
C PHE A 252 -11.76 2.92 -47.63
N GLU A 253 -11.27 4.07 -48.07
CA GLU A 253 -10.94 4.36 -49.47
C GLU A 253 -9.68 5.26 -49.55
N GLY A 254 -9.14 5.41 -50.74
CA GLY A 254 -7.99 6.25 -50.98
C GLY A 254 -6.89 5.57 -51.78
N LEU A 255 -5.66 6.00 -51.59
CA LEU A 255 -4.51 5.43 -52.32
C LEU A 255 -3.23 5.38 -51.45
N VAL A 256 -2.37 4.44 -51.80
CA VAL A 256 -0.96 4.34 -51.39
C VAL A 256 -0.10 4.33 -52.64
N GLN A 257 0.90 5.19 -52.68
CA GLN A 257 1.89 5.26 -53.76
C GLN A 257 3.29 5.04 -53.18
N LEU A 258 4.00 4.05 -53.69
CA LEU A 258 5.40 3.79 -53.33
C LEU A 258 6.28 4.77 -54.12
N ARG A 259 7.14 5.53 -53.39
CA ARG A 259 8.08 6.50 -53.96
C ARG A 259 9.49 6.20 -53.48
N GLU A 260 10.50 6.72 -54.13
CA GLU A 260 11.90 6.55 -53.69
C GLU A 260 12.14 7.06 -52.27
N GLU A 261 11.48 8.16 -51.87
CA GLU A 261 11.60 8.78 -50.56
C GLU A 261 10.69 8.18 -49.49
N GLY A 262 9.80 7.20 -49.78
CA GLY A 262 8.88 6.58 -48.85
C GLY A 262 7.51 6.28 -49.46
N GLN A 263 6.49 6.15 -48.64
CA GLN A 263 5.14 5.80 -49.07
C GLN A 263 4.24 7.03 -48.96
N TRP A 264 3.68 7.48 -50.10
CA TRP A 264 2.65 8.52 -50.07
C TRP A 264 1.31 7.88 -49.78
N LEU A 265 0.62 8.39 -48.74
CA LEU A 265 -0.70 7.94 -48.31
C LEU A 265 -1.73 9.03 -48.56
N ASP A 266 -2.91 8.70 -49.04
CA ASP A 266 -4.11 9.55 -49.07
C ASP A 266 -5.31 8.61 -48.78
N LEU A 267 -5.65 8.45 -47.50
CA LEU A 267 -6.61 7.44 -47.03
C LEU A 267 -7.70 8.14 -46.18
N GLU A 268 -8.93 7.73 -46.38
CA GLU A 268 -10.06 8.08 -45.52
C GLU A 268 -10.73 6.79 -45.04
N PHE A 269 -11.15 6.79 -43.77
CA PHE A 269 -11.86 5.66 -43.18
C PHE A 269 -12.96 6.11 -42.23
N GLN A 270 -14.01 5.30 -42.08
CA GLN A 270 -15.10 5.54 -41.17
C GLN A 270 -15.83 4.24 -40.77
N THR A 271 -16.48 4.27 -39.60
CA THR A 271 -17.39 3.21 -39.18
C THR A 271 -18.83 3.61 -39.51
N PRO A 272 -19.51 2.96 -40.45
CA PRO A 272 -20.95 3.22 -40.68
C PRO A 272 -21.78 2.57 -39.57
N ASP A 273 -22.74 3.32 -39.02
CA ASP A 273 -23.81 2.87 -38.08
C ASP A 273 -23.41 1.72 -37.15
N THR A 274 -22.46 2.00 -36.26
CA THR A 274 -21.95 0.95 -35.39
C THR A 274 -22.47 1.05 -33.96
N ASP A 275 -22.65 -0.08 -33.29
CA ASP A 275 -23.12 -0.19 -31.93
C ASP A 275 -22.04 0.31 -30.93
N PHE A 276 -22.49 0.96 -29.88
CA PHE A 276 -21.62 1.41 -28.79
C PHE A 276 -20.75 0.29 -28.17
N ARG A 277 -21.20 -0.98 -28.29
CA ARG A 277 -20.40 -2.16 -27.88
C ARG A 277 -19.02 -2.18 -28.56
N ASN A 278 -18.92 -1.72 -29.79
CA ASN A 278 -17.67 -1.73 -30.53
C ASN A 278 -16.65 -0.73 -29.96
N LEU A 279 -17.09 0.37 -29.35
CA LEU A 279 -16.19 1.26 -28.58
C LEU A 279 -15.59 0.53 -27.37
N LEU A 280 -16.43 -0.18 -26.60
CA LEU A 280 -15.96 -0.92 -25.43
C LEU A 280 -14.97 -2.02 -25.80
N ALA A 281 -15.18 -2.65 -26.98
CA ALA A 281 -14.27 -3.68 -27.49
C ALA A 281 -12.89 -3.14 -27.94
N LEU A 282 -12.76 -1.83 -28.14
CA LEU A 282 -11.48 -1.17 -28.45
C LEU A 282 -10.69 -0.76 -27.20
N VAL A 283 -11.34 -0.76 -26.02
CA VAL A 283 -10.64 -0.47 -24.75
C VAL A 283 -9.76 -1.65 -24.39
N PRO A 284 -8.45 -1.46 -24.20
CA PRO A 284 -7.55 -2.55 -23.84
C PRO A 284 -8.01 -3.30 -22.59
N PRO A 285 -7.82 -4.63 -22.50
CA PRO A 285 -8.23 -5.44 -21.35
C PRO A 285 -7.69 -4.95 -20.01
N ALA A 286 -6.51 -4.34 -19.98
CA ALA A 286 -5.92 -3.73 -18.81
C ALA A 286 -6.77 -2.59 -18.19
N TYR A 287 -7.64 -1.97 -18.97
CA TYR A 287 -8.47 -0.84 -18.56
C TYR A 287 -9.99 -1.12 -18.58
N SER A 288 -10.41 -2.21 -19.22
CA SER A 288 -11.84 -2.51 -19.43
C SER A 288 -12.41 -3.54 -18.46
N GLY A 289 -11.58 -4.22 -17.67
CA GLY A 289 -12.01 -5.36 -16.86
C GLY A 289 -12.65 -6.47 -17.71
N ASN A 290 -13.53 -7.25 -17.11
CA ASN A 290 -14.27 -8.29 -17.84
C ASN A 290 -15.54 -7.68 -18.46
N LEU A 291 -15.56 -7.51 -19.78
CA LEU A 291 -16.71 -7.01 -20.55
C LEU A 291 -17.66 -8.13 -21.02
N GLU A 292 -17.42 -9.38 -20.61
CA GLU A 292 -18.25 -10.52 -21.03
C GLU A 292 -19.69 -10.37 -20.49
N GLY A 293 -20.64 -10.44 -21.41
CA GLY A 293 -22.06 -10.33 -21.10
C GLY A 293 -22.56 -8.90 -20.82
N VAL A 294 -21.72 -7.86 -21.01
CA VAL A 294 -22.15 -6.46 -20.87
C VAL A 294 -23.18 -6.13 -21.95
N GLU A 295 -24.34 -5.64 -21.53
CA GLU A 295 -25.36 -5.10 -22.41
C GLU A 295 -25.02 -3.65 -22.78
N THR A 296 -25.26 -3.26 -24.04
CA THR A 296 -24.94 -1.92 -24.54
C THR A 296 -26.10 -1.32 -25.34
N ARG A 297 -26.15 0.01 -25.37
CA ARG A 297 -27.06 0.81 -26.21
C ARG A 297 -26.30 2.06 -26.67
N GLY A 298 -26.75 2.65 -27.76
CA GLY A 298 -26.21 3.89 -28.30
C GLY A 298 -25.38 3.70 -29.54
N ALA A 299 -24.93 4.80 -30.11
CA ALA A 299 -24.20 4.84 -31.35
C ALA A 299 -22.72 5.19 -31.09
N PHE A 300 -21.86 4.64 -31.92
CA PHE A 300 -20.41 4.89 -31.93
C PHE A 300 -19.99 5.22 -33.36
N GLU A 301 -19.13 6.21 -33.50
CA GLU A 301 -18.54 6.64 -34.77
C GLU A 301 -17.02 6.72 -34.60
N LEU A 302 -16.29 6.10 -35.52
CA LEU A 302 -14.85 6.26 -35.67
C LEU A 302 -14.59 6.65 -37.12
N GLY A 303 -13.88 7.72 -37.37
CA GLY A 303 -13.50 8.13 -38.72
C GLY A 303 -12.22 8.93 -38.71
N GLY A 304 -11.59 9.00 -39.87
CA GLY A 304 -10.37 9.77 -39.99
C GLY A 304 -9.77 9.81 -41.39
N THR A 305 -8.76 10.64 -41.51
CA THR A 305 -7.97 10.80 -42.74
C THR A 305 -6.49 10.67 -42.41
N VAL A 306 -5.73 10.10 -43.38
CA VAL A 306 -4.27 9.99 -43.32
C VAL A 306 -3.72 10.48 -44.65
N LYS A 307 -2.94 11.56 -44.69
CA LYS A 307 -2.46 12.16 -45.91
C LYS A 307 -1.05 12.69 -45.80
N GLY A 308 -0.17 12.20 -46.69
CA GLY A 308 1.21 12.66 -46.77
C GLY A 308 2.19 11.52 -46.99
N LEU A 309 3.49 11.86 -46.92
CA LEU A 309 4.60 10.94 -47.08
C LEU A 309 4.90 10.22 -45.74
N TRP A 310 4.94 8.93 -45.75
CA TRP A 310 5.51 8.12 -44.66
C TRP A 310 6.92 7.69 -45.05
N SER A 311 7.91 8.17 -44.30
CA SER A 311 9.33 7.91 -44.55
C SER A 311 10.12 7.94 -43.23
N ASP A 312 11.41 7.69 -43.27
CA ASP A 312 12.30 7.85 -42.11
C ASP A 312 12.31 9.30 -41.55
N ALA A 313 11.95 10.27 -42.37
CA ALA A 313 11.92 11.68 -41.98
C ALA A 313 10.63 12.08 -41.21
N GLY A 314 9.55 11.30 -41.31
CA GLY A 314 8.28 11.64 -40.68
C GLY A 314 7.12 10.74 -41.07
N ILE A 315 5.98 11.00 -40.41
CA ILE A 315 4.72 10.30 -40.67
C ILE A 315 3.78 11.17 -41.50
N PRO A 316 2.77 10.64 -42.18
CA PRO A 316 1.75 11.43 -42.85
C PRO A 316 0.95 12.25 -41.83
N ALA A 317 0.44 13.39 -42.24
CA ALA A 317 -0.57 14.11 -41.45
C ALA A 317 -1.81 13.21 -41.29
N PHE A 318 -2.44 13.26 -40.11
CA PHE A 318 -3.65 12.50 -39.86
C PHE A 318 -4.60 13.22 -38.91
N GLU A 319 -5.89 12.91 -39.05
CA GLU A 319 -6.93 13.23 -38.09
C GLU A 319 -7.81 11.99 -37.89
N VAL A 320 -7.94 11.57 -36.62
CA VAL A 320 -8.83 10.48 -36.23
C VAL A 320 -9.82 11.00 -35.20
N ARG A 321 -11.10 10.93 -35.49
CA ARG A 321 -12.19 11.30 -34.60
C ARG A 321 -12.90 10.07 -34.07
N VAL A 322 -13.13 10.08 -32.77
CA VAL A 322 -13.94 9.08 -32.07
C VAL A 322 -15.11 9.79 -31.43
N ALA A 323 -16.32 9.34 -31.73
CA ALA A 323 -17.53 9.92 -31.13
C ALA A 323 -18.49 8.81 -30.64
N ALA A 324 -19.10 9.03 -29.49
CA ALA A 324 -20.22 8.24 -28.99
C ALA A 324 -21.33 9.17 -28.53
N ARG A 325 -22.57 8.81 -28.79
CA ARG A 325 -23.73 9.60 -28.39
C ARG A 325 -24.80 8.71 -27.78
N ASN A 326 -25.34 9.19 -26.65
CA ASN A 326 -26.37 8.45 -25.90
C ASN A 326 -25.95 6.98 -25.61
N GLY A 327 -24.64 6.77 -25.43
CA GLY A 327 -24.10 5.46 -25.07
C GLY A 327 -24.61 5.03 -23.70
N ALA A 328 -24.86 3.74 -23.54
CA ALA A 328 -25.16 3.15 -22.24
C ALA A 328 -24.64 1.72 -22.17
N PHE A 329 -24.25 1.31 -20.96
CA PHE A 329 -23.86 -0.08 -20.74
C PHE A 329 -24.28 -0.57 -19.36
N HIS A 330 -24.47 -1.88 -19.25
CA HIS A 330 -24.95 -2.55 -18.05
C HIS A 330 -24.19 -3.86 -17.82
N TYR A 331 -23.61 -4.02 -16.65
CA TYR A 331 -22.98 -5.26 -16.23
C TYR A 331 -24.05 -6.25 -15.75
N PRO A 332 -24.06 -7.53 -16.19
CA PRO A 332 -25.15 -8.48 -15.91
C PRO A 332 -25.41 -8.76 -14.42
N LYS A 333 -24.40 -8.57 -13.56
CA LYS A 333 -24.47 -8.81 -12.11
C LYS A 333 -24.77 -7.55 -11.30
N LEU A 334 -24.82 -6.39 -11.92
CA LEU A 334 -25.03 -5.12 -11.25
C LEU A 334 -26.41 -4.54 -11.60
N PRO A 335 -27.10 -3.90 -10.64
CA PRO A 335 -28.50 -3.50 -10.85
C PRO A 335 -28.67 -2.20 -11.65
N ARG A 336 -27.59 -1.45 -11.92
CA ARG A 336 -27.66 -0.12 -12.51
C ARG A 336 -26.95 -0.01 -13.84
N TRP A 337 -27.48 0.86 -14.69
CA TRP A 337 -26.89 1.25 -15.96
C TRP A 337 -25.93 2.42 -15.78
N VAL A 338 -24.85 2.44 -16.56
CA VAL A 338 -24.14 3.67 -16.91
C VAL A 338 -24.78 4.19 -18.18
N GLU A 339 -25.36 5.38 -18.13
CA GLU A 339 -26.15 5.98 -19.19
C GLU A 339 -25.56 7.32 -19.65
N GLY A 340 -26.09 7.87 -20.75
CA GLY A 340 -25.66 9.16 -21.27
C GLY A 340 -24.16 9.23 -21.54
N VAL A 341 -23.56 8.12 -21.99
CA VAL A 341 -22.16 8.10 -22.37
C VAL A 341 -22.00 8.94 -23.63
N GLU A 342 -21.30 10.05 -23.46
CA GLU A 342 -20.92 10.97 -24.53
C GLU A 342 -19.40 10.96 -24.67
N LEU A 343 -18.93 10.87 -25.92
CA LEU A 343 -17.52 11.01 -26.25
C LEU A 343 -17.39 11.80 -27.55
N ASP A 344 -16.55 12.80 -27.58
CA ASP A 344 -16.07 13.46 -28.81
C ASP A 344 -14.58 13.75 -28.59
N ALA A 345 -13.74 12.97 -29.22
CA ALA A 345 -12.29 13.07 -29.12
C ALA A 345 -11.67 13.06 -30.52
N VAL A 346 -10.64 13.88 -30.70
CA VAL A 346 -9.91 14.01 -31.95
C VAL A 346 -8.42 13.82 -31.68
N LEU A 347 -7.81 12.84 -32.32
CA LEU A 347 -6.36 12.62 -32.37
C LEU A 347 -5.86 13.15 -33.70
N ARG A 348 -4.91 14.09 -33.70
CA ARG A 348 -4.40 14.71 -34.93
C ARG A 348 -2.90 14.90 -34.93
N ASN A 349 -2.34 14.84 -36.11
CA ASN A 349 -1.00 15.30 -36.44
C ASN A 349 -1.05 16.02 -37.79
N THR A 350 -0.70 17.30 -37.81
CA THR A 350 -0.80 18.14 -39.04
C THR A 350 0.57 18.41 -39.67
N SER A 351 1.65 18.17 -38.94
CA SER A 351 3.01 18.53 -39.39
C SER A 351 3.77 17.35 -40.01
N GLY A 352 3.34 16.12 -39.73
CA GLY A 352 4.12 14.93 -40.05
C GLY A 352 5.23 14.60 -39.03
N ASN A 353 5.44 15.41 -38.02
CA ASN A 353 6.37 15.12 -36.95
C ASN A 353 5.64 14.31 -35.84
N PRO A 354 6.01 13.05 -35.56
CA PRO A 354 5.34 12.23 -34.55
C PRO A 354 5.23 12.91 -33.18
N SER A 355 6.24 13.71 -32.81
CA SER A 355 6.27 14.41 -31.52
C SER A 355 5.26 15.57 -31.40
N GLU A 356 4.61 15.97 -32.49
CA GLU A 356 3.58 17.03 -32.51
C GLU A 356 2.15 16.46 -32.56
N THR A 357 2.00 15.17 -32.34
CA THR A 357 0.68 14.53 -32.21
C THR A 357 -0.06 15.09 -31.02
N ALA A 358 -1.33 15.45 -31.22
CA ALA A 358 -2.20 16.02 -30.20
C ALA A 358 -3.51 15.26 -30.09
N LEU A 359 -3.99 15.09 -28.84
CA LEU A 359 -5.33 14.58 -28.51
C LEU A 359 -6.17 15.73 -27.96
N GLU A 360 -7.34 15.96 -28.53
CA GLU A 360 -8.38 16.87 -28.02
C GLU A 360 -9.59 16.05 -27.60
N VAL A 361 -9.93 16.05 -26.31
CA VAL A 361 -11.17 15.51 -25.79
C VAL A 361 -12.12 16.70 -25.58
N ARG A 362 -13.04 16.91 -26.52
CA ARG A 362 -14.04 17.97 -26.47
C ARG A 362 -15.08 17.70 -25.41
N THR A 363 -15.48 16.45 -25.33
CA THR A 363 -16.40 15.94 -24.32
C THR A 363 -16.11 14.46 -24.10
N ALA A 364 -16.03 14.05 -22.83
CA ALA A 364 -16.17 12.67 -22.40
C ALA A 364 -16.99 12.68 -21.12
N GLY A 365 -18.08 11.93 -21.07
CA GLY A 365 -18.96 11.95 -19.91
C GLY A 365 -19.89 10.76 -19.84
N PHE A 366 -20.50 10.61 -18.66
CA PHE A 366 -21.53 9.59 -18.41
C PHE A 366 -22.43 10.03 -17.28
N ALA A 367 -23.54 9.32 -17.10
CA ALA A 367 -24.47 9.49 -15.99
C ALA A 367 -24.85 8.14 -15.36
N ILE A 368 -25.15 8.17 -14.06
CA ILE A 368 -25.75 7.05 -13.32
C ILE A 368 -26.93 7.62 -12.53
N ASP A 369 -28.15 7.15 -12.78
CA ASP A 369 -29.39 7.66 -12.16
C ASP A 369 -29.57 9.18 -12.23
N GLY A 370 -29.13 9.80 -13.31
CA GLY A 370 -29.22 11.24 -13.53
C GLY A 370 -28.07 12.08 -12.96
N ASP A 371 -27.19 11.50 -12.16
CA ASP A 371 -25.96 12.13 -11.75
C ASP A 371 -24.92 11.98 -12.85
N SER A 372 -24.29 13.09 -13.28
CA SER A 372 -23.41 13.11 -14.43
C SER A 372 -22.01 13.60 -14.12
N PHE A 373 -21.04 12.99 -14.81
CA PHE A 373 -19.62 13.41 -14.84
C PHE A 373 -19.23 13.75 -16.27
N SER A 374 -18.43 14.81 -16.43
CA SER A 374 -17.89 15.23 -17.72
C SER A 374 -16.41 15.58 -17.59
N LEU A 375 -15.65 15.17 -18.58
CA LEU A 375 -14.23 15.48 -18.77
C LEU A 375 -14.06 16.17 -20.11
N ARG A 376 -13.22 17.18 -20.18
CA ARG A 376 -12.71 17.79 -21.41
C ARG A 376 -11.24 18.12 -21.24
N GLY A 377 -10.48 18.15 -22.34
CA GLY A 377 -9.07 18.50 -22.24
C GLY A 377 -8.31 18.31 -23.52
N THR A 378 -7.04 18.67 -23.46
CA THR A 378 -6.07 18.52 -24.54
C THR A 378 -4.81 17.86 -24.03
N ALA A 379 -4.18 17.05 -24.87
CA ALA A 379 -2.84 16.55 -24.65
C ALA A 379 -2.04 16.82 -25.93
N GLU A 380 -1.13 17.77 -25.88
CA GLU A 380 -0.26 18.14 -27.00
C GLU A 380 1.08 17.43 -26.87
N ARG A 381 1.71 17.15 -28.02
CA ARG A 381 3.02 16.47 -28.09
C ARG A 381 3.00 15.11 -27.37
N LEU A 382 2.08 14.24 -27.79
CA LEU A 382 1.89 12.93 -27.15
C LEU A 382 3.21 12.15 -27.08
N GLY A 383 3.49 11.61 -25.89
CA GLY A 383 4.73 10.93 -25.56
C GLY A 383 5.32 11.46 -24.25
N PRO A 384 6.63 11.24 -24.00
CA PRO A 384 7.27 11.70 -22.75
C PRO A 384 7.16 13.20 -22.50
N GLY A 385 7.11 14.02 -23.56
CA GLY A 385 6.99 15.48 -23.49
C GLY A 385 5.56 16.01 -23.57
N ALA A 386 4.54 15.18 -23.42
CA ALA A 386 3.14 15.59 -23.55
C ALA A 386 2.77 16.69 -22.55
N VAL A 387 2.06 17.71 -23.05
CA VAL A 387 1.46 18.80 -22.25
C VAL A 387 -0.03 18.53 -22.16
N VAL A 388 -0.51 18.33 -20.94
CA VAL A 388 -1.91 18.01 -20.66
C VAL A 388 -2.59 19.17 -19.97
N ASP A 389 -3.78 19.56 -20.46
CA ASP A 389 -4.72 20.49 -19.80
C ASP A 389 -6.09 19.80 -19.78
N GLY A 390 -6.63 19.56 -18.60
CA GLY A 390 -7.90 18.87 -18.45
C GLY A 390 -8.81 19.50 -17.42
N ALA A 391 -10.11 19.40 -17.64
CA ALA A 391 -11.13 19.83 -16.70
C ALA A 391 -12.15 18.71 -16.48
N LEU A 392 -12.40 18.39 -15.22
CA LEU A 392 -13.36 17.40 -14.76
C LEU A 392 -14.46 18.10 -13.99
N LYS A 393 -15.73 17.86 -14.35
CA LYS A 393 -16.87 18.44 -13.66
C LYS A 393 -18.00 17.43 -13.58
N GLY A 394 -18.63 17.38 -12.42
CA GLY A 394 -19.82 16.54 -12.27
C GLY A 394 -20.18 16.23 -10.83
N ARG A 395 -21.19 15.41 -10.72
CA ARG A 395 -21.74 14.91 -9.47
C ARG A 395 -22.05 13.41 -9.63
N ILE A 396 -21.78 12.61 -8.62
CA ILE A 396 -22.06 11.17 -8.63
C ILE A 396 -22.38 10.65 -7.23
N ASP A 397 -23.40 9.84 -7.09
CA ASP A 397 -23.64 9.03 -5.91
C ASP A 397 -22.70 7.80 -5.94
N LEU A 398 -21.80 7.72 -4.96
CA LEU A 398 -20.79 6.65 -4.88
C LEU A 398 -21.42 5.27 -4.66
N GLY A 399 -22.57 5.20 -4.01
CA GLY A 399 -23.34 3.96 -3.85
C GLY A 399 -23.91 3.47 -5.17
N ASN A 400 -24.34 4.39 -6.03
CA ASN A 400 -24.81 4.05 -7.38
C ASN A 400 -23.65 3.65 -8.29
N LEU A 401 -22.48 4.28 -8.13
CA LEU A 401 -21.30 3.94 -8.91
C LEU A 401 -20.89 2.48 -8.73
N SER A 402 -20.82 2.00 -7.49
CA SER A 402 -20.47 0.59 -7.19
C SER A 402 -21.54 -0.41 -7.68
N GLN A 403 -22.80 0.04 -7.86
CA GLN A 403 -23.89 -0.75 -8.41
C GLN A 403 -23.96 -0.73 -9.94
N ALA A 404 -23.22 0.16 -10.59
CA ALA A 404 -23.20 0.31 -12.04
C ALA A 404 -21.87 -0.18 -12.67
N TYR A 405 -20.77 -0.11 -11.92
CA TYR A 405 -19.43 -0.49 -12.38
C TYR A 405 -18.69 -1.28 -11.28
N PRO A 406 -18.02 -2.41 -11.61
CA PRO A 406 -17.35 -3.27 -10.64
C PRO A 406 -16.01 -2.66 -10.16
N LEU A 407 -16.08 -1.72 -9.22
CA LEU A 407 -14.92 -1.12 -8.57
C LEU A 407 -14.68 -1.80 -7.22
N GLU A 408 -13.61 -2.57 -7.08
CA GLU A 408 -13.24 -3.22 -5.81
C GLU A 408 -12.98 -2.20 -4.70
N VAL A 409 -12.33 -1.08 -5.02
CA VAL A 409 -11.98 -0.01 -4.07
C VAL A 409 -13.21 0.74 -3.56
N ALA A 410 -14.32 0.77 -4.31
CA ALA A 410 -15.54 1.48 -3.93
C ALA A 410 -16.61 0.58 -3.30
N ALA A 411 -16.29 -0.70 -3.03
CA ALA A 411 -17.25 -1.64 -2.46
C ALA A 411 -17.77 -1.15 -1.10
N GLY A 412 -19.06 -0.86 -1.02
CA GLY A 412 -19.73 -0.42 0.21
C GLY A 412 -19.66 1.07 0.52
N ILE A 413 -18.90 1.88 -0.24
CA ILE A 413 -18.89 3.34 -0.06
C ILE A 413 -20.22 3.91 -0.57
N ARG A 414 -20.82 4.83 0.17
CA ARG A 414 -22.06 5.54 -0.18
C ARG A 414 -21.87 7.04 0.02
N GLY A 415 -22.71 7.84 -0.59
CA GLY A 415 -22.73 9.29 -0.46
C GLY A 415 -22.45 10.01 -1.76
N LEU A 416 -22.52 11.31 -1.74
CA LEU A 416 -22.47 12.17 -2.91
C LEU A 416 -21.08 12.80 -3.06
N LEU A 417 -20.48 12.64 -4.25
CA LEU A 417 -19.25 13.31 -4.67
C LEU A 417 -19.62 14.37 -5.73
N GLU A 418 -19.19 15.61 -5.51
CA GLU A 418 -19.23 16.69 -6.50
C GLU A 418 -17.81 17.16 -6.80
N ALA A 419 -17.46 17.31 -8.07
CA ALA A 419 -16.14 17.75 -8.50
C ALA A 419 -16.26 18.88 -9.53
N ASP A 420 -15.39 19.88 -9.41
CA ASP A 420 -15.12 20.89 -10.45
C ASP A 420 -13.62 21.18 -10.41
N LEU A 421 -12.86 20.42 -11.19
CA LEU A 421 -11.39 20.39 -11.15
C LEU A 421 -10.80 20.72 -12.51
N ARG A 422 -9.73 21.46 -12.52
CA ARG A 422 -8.85 21.68 -13.68
C ARG A 422 -7.42 21.32 -13.30
N THR A 423 -6.75 20.59 -14.19
CA THR A 423 -5.36 20.22 -14.02
C THR A 423 -4.57 20.46 -15.30
N ALA A 424 -3.35 21.00 -15.17
CA ALA A 424 -2.42 21.17 -16.27
C ALA A 424 -1.03 20.70 -15.85
N PHE A 425 -0.38 19.89 -16.68
CA PHE A 425 0.94 19.33 -16.37
C PHE A 425 1.67 18.86 -17.64
N THR A 426 2.97 18.60 -17.50
CA THR A 426 3.73 17.86 -18.51
C THR A 426 3.96 16.43 -18.03
N MET A 427 3.90 15.46 -18.94
CA MET A 427 4.19 14.07 -18.60
C MET A 427 5.62 13.88 -18.08
N ASP A 428 6.56 14.67 -18.60
CA ASP A 428 7.94 14.72 -18.12
C ASP A 428 8.03 15.13 -16.64
N ALA A 429 7.24 16.13 -16.22
CA ALA A 429 7.17 16.52 -14.82
C ALA A 429 6.65 15.38 -13.93
N VAL A 430 5.65 14.64 -14.39
CA VAL A 430 5.07 13.49 -13.66
C VAL A 430 6.08 12.34 -13.59
N GLN A 431 6.71 11.97 -14.71
CA GLN A 431 7.69 10.88 -14.79
C GLN A 431 8.94 11.15 -13.93
N GLN A 432 9.39 12.41 -13.91
CA GLN A 432 10.53 12.86 -13.10
C GLN A 432 10.14 13.21 -11.66
N LYS A 433 8.90 12.99 -11.27
CA LYS A 433 8.36 13.28 -9.93
C LYS A 433 8.47 14.76 -9.54
N ARG A 434 8.45 15.68 -10.53
CA ARG A 434 8.43 17.13 -10.33
C ARG A 434 7.00 17.64 -10.15
N TYR A 435 6.30 17.11 -9.15
CA TYR A 435 4.86 17.32 -8.92
C TYR A 435 4.49 18.78 -8.61
N GLN A 436 5.44 19.61 -8.18
CA GLN A 436 5.24 21.05 -8.02
C GLN A 436 4.92 21.78 -9.34
N GLU A 437 5.17 21.14 -10.49
CA GLU A 437 4.82 21.64 -11.81
C GLU A 437 3.40 21.24 -12.24
N VAL A 438 2.74 20.32 -11.51
CA VAL A 438 1.35 19.94 -11.74
C VAL A 438 0.43 21.00 -11.16
N GLN A 439 -0.28 21.71 -12.02
CA GLN A 439 -1.18 22.78 -11.65
C GLN A 439 -2.61 22.25 -11.56
N THR A 440 -3.03 21.86 -10.37
CA THR A 440 -4.42 21.47 -10.12
C THR A 440 -5.13 22.55 -9.34
N SER A 441 -6.35 22.88 -9.75
CA SER A 441 -7.20 23.87 -9.11
C SER A 441 -8.66 23.45 -9.15
N GLY A 442 -9.48 24.06 -8.29
CA GLY A 442 -10.92 23.76 -8.24
C GLY A 442 -11.36 23.20 -6.90
N SER A 443 -12.43 22.43 -6.89
CA SER A 443 -13.01 21.93 -5.66
C SER A 443 -13.57 20.52 -5.79
N LEU A 444 -13.54 19.81 -4.67
CA LEU A 444 -14.19 18.52 -4.46
C LEU A 444 -15.06 18.63 -3.21
N VAL A 445 -16.31 18.23 -3.32
CA VAL A 445 -17.27 18.26 -2.21
C VAL A 445 -17.82 16.85 -2.00
N LEU A 446 -17.72 16.39 -0.78
CA LEU A 446 -18.32 15.14 -0.32
C LEU A 446 -19.50 15.48 0.60
N ASN A 447 -20.65 14.82 0.42
CA ASN A 447 -21.82 14.96 1.25
C ASN A 447 -22.37 13.60 1.64
N GLY A 448 -22.56 13.36 2.94
CA GLY A 448 -23.13 12.13 3.47
C GLY A 448 -22.38 10.87 3.07
N VAL A 449 -21.04 10.94 3.04
CA VAL A 449 -20.22 9.78 2.68
C VAL A 449 -20.10 8.83 3.87
N SER A 450 -20.44 7.56 3.65
CA SER A 450 -20.24 6.46 4.57
C SER A 450 -19.25 5.48 3.94
N TRP A 451 -18.10 5.31 4.59
CA TRP A 451 -16.99 4.49 4.14
C TRP A 451 -16.71 3.37 5.12
N PRO A 452 -17.04 2.12 4.80
CA PRO A 452 -16.63 0.98 5.61
C PRO A 452 -15.10 0.85 5.59
N LEU A 453 -14.47 1.06 6.74
CA LEU A 453 -13.04 0.88 6.91
C LEU A 453 -12.76 -0.58 7.28
N GLU A 454 -11.76 -1.17 6.63
CA GLU A 454 -11.34 -2.52 6.95
C GLU A 454 -10.87 -2.60 8.41
N GLY A 455 -11.41 -3.55 9.14
CA GLY A 455 -11.07 -3.72 10.55
C GLY A 455 -11.80 -2.79 11.53
N TYR A 456 -12.79 -2.03 11.12
CA TYR A 456 -13.64 -1.23 12.00
C TYR A 456 -15.08 -1.70 11.96
N GLU A 457 -15.72 -1.84 13.14
CA GLU A 457 -17.14 -2.24 13.21
C GLU A 457 -18.08 -1.17 12.62
N GLN A 458 -17.72 0.09 12.80
CA GLN A 458 -18.50 1.22 12.34
C GLN A 458 -17.83 1.90 11.14
N PRO A 459 -18.60 2.30 10.13
CA PRO A 459 -18.06 3.05 9.00
C PRO A 459 -17.58 4.45 9.43
N LEU A 460 -16.59 4.97 8.72
CA LEU A 460 -16.29 6.40 8.76
C LEU A 460 -17.41 7.17 8.06
N GLU A 461 -18.10 8.01 8.77
CA GLU A 461 -19.14 8.89 8.22
C GLU A 461 -18.59 10.30 8.04
N VAL A 462 -18.56 10.78 6.80
CA VAL A 462 -18.25 12.17 6.47
C VAL A 462 -19.55 12.88 6.13
N HIS A 463 -20.03 13.71 7.02
CA HIS A 463 -21.28 14.46 6.80
C HIS A 463 -21.10 15.46 5.68
N ARG A 464 -20.00 16.20 5.70
CA ARG A 464 -19.60 17.13 4.67
C ARG A 464 -18.07 17.30 4.64
N ALA A 465 -17.51 17.33 3.44
CA ALA A 465 -16.12 17.77 3.22
C ALA A 465 -16.06 18.69 2.02
N VAL A 466 -15.40 19.82 2.16
CA VAL A 466 -15.09 20.73 1.06
C VAL A 466 -13.57 20.84 0.94
N ILE A 467 -13.03 20.39 -0.18
CA ILE A 467 -11.61 20.43 -0.47
C ILE A 467 -11.38 21.36 -1.64
N ARG A 468 -10.61 22.43 -1.45
CA ARG A 468 -10.22 23.34 -2.53
C ARG A 468 -8.76 23.14 -2.88
N PHE A 469 -8.52 22.82 -4.13
CA PHE A 469 -7.19 22.58 -4.67
C PHE A 469 -6.62 23.86 -5.26
N ASP A 470 -5.38 24.11 -4.98
CA ASP A 470 -4.50 25.02 -5.68
C ASP A 470 -3.21 24.26 -6.09
N PRO A 471 -2.35 24.81 -6.96
CA PRO A 471 -1.23 24.05 -7.52
C PRO A 471 -0.24 23.45 -6.51
N ARG A 472 -0.23 23.89 -5.26
CA ARG A 472 0.74 23.46 -4.24
C ARG A 472 0.11 22.83 -3.02
N SER A 473 -1.15 23.10 -2.77
CA SER A 473 -1.85 22.68 -1.56
C SER A 473 -3.30 22.38 -1.82
N ALA A 474 -3.93 21.68 -0.88
CA ALA A 474 -5.37 21.54 -0.83
C ALA A 474 -5.88 22.02 0.53
N THR A 475 -6.81 22.95 0.50
CA THR A 475 -7.47 23.49 1.71
C THR A 475 -8.65 22.63 2.08
N LEU A 476 -8.70 22.18 3.33
CA LEU A 476 -9.82 21.47 3.94
C LEU A 476 -10.72 22.49 4.64
N ASP A 477 -11.98 22.64 4.19
CA ASP A 477 -12.86 23.73 4.61
C ASP A 477 -14.32 23.30 4.71
N PRO A 478 -14.89 23.10 5.88
CA PRO A 478 -14.49 22.14 6.90
C PRO A 478 -14.77 20.70 6.48
N VAL A 479 -14.06 19.74 7.05
CA VAL A 479 -14.41 18.32 6.95
C VAL A 479 -15.08 17.91 8.25
N THR A 480 -16.37 17.60 8.20
CA THR A 480 -17.16 17.18 9.38
C THR A 480 -17.62 15.75 9.24
N GLY A 481 -17.58 15.01 10.34
CA GLY A 481 -17.99 13.62 10.31
C GLY A 481 -17.95 12.96 11.67
N ARG A 482 -18.03 11.63 11.67
CA ARG A 482 -17.88 10.81 12.87
C ARG A 482 -17.29 9.44 12.54
N LEU A 483 -16.63 8.86 13.54
CA LEU A 483 -16.24 7.46 13.57
C LEU A 483 -16.79 6.84 14.86
N GLY A 484 -17.69 5.88 14.74
CA GLY A 484 -18.41 5.36 15.88
C GLY A 484 -19.20 6.45 16.62
N GLN A 485 -18.86 6.70 17.89
CA GLN A 485 -19.47 7.77 18.70
C GLN A 485 -18.65 9.07 18.72
N SER A 486 -17.45 9.04 18.12
CA SER A 486 -16.55 10.19 18.06
C SER A 486 -16.90 11.08 16.88
N ASP A 487 -17.25 12.33 17.13
CA ASP A 487 -17.42 13.36 16.11
C ASP A 487 -16.09 14.06 15.82
N PHE A 488 -15.98 14.65 14.62
CA PHE A 488 -14.84 15.49 14.29
C PHE A 488 -15.19 16.61 13.32
N GLU A 489 -14.49 17.70 13.46
CA GLU A 489 -14.38 18.76 12.45
C GLU A 489 -12.90 19.04 12.20
N ILE A 490 -12.47 18.92 10.93
CA ILE A 490 -11.10 19.18 10.52
C ILE A 490 -11.07 20.37 9.57
N ARG A 491 -10.19 21.35 9.84
CA ARG A 491 -9.88 22.48 8.97
C ARG A 491 -8.39 22.62 8.83
N GLY A 492 -7.90 22.86 7.63
CA GLY A 492 -6.46 22.99 7.45
C GLY A 492 -6.01 23.03 6.01
N VAL A 493 -4.72 22.82 5.85
CA VAL A 493 -4.06 22.78 4.55
C VAL A 493 -3.21 21.52 4.48
N VAL A 494 -3.39 20.75 3.43
CA VAL A 494 -2.53 19.63 3.09
C VAL A 494 -1.63 20.02 1.91
N THR A 495 -0.38 19.57 1.98
CA THR A 495 0.65 19.77 0.96
C THR A 495 1.10 18.43 0.42
N ASP A 496 1.82 18.45 -0.69
CA ASP A 496 2.38 17.24 -1.29
C ASP A 496 1.35 16.15 -1.64
N TYR A 497 0.08 16.57 -1.83
CA TYR A 497 -1.02 15.65 -2.17
C TYR A 497 -0.81 14.97 -3.53
N MET A 498 -0.14 15.64 -4.49
CA MET A 498 0.19 15.04 -5.78
C MET A 498 1.25 13.93 -5.68
N PRO A 499 2.38 14.12 -4.98
CA PRO A 499 3.30 13.01 -4.68
C PRO A 499 2.62 11.85 -3.97
N TYR A 500 1.76 12.15 -3.01
CA TYR A 500 1.01 11.14 -2.25
C TYR A 500 0.08 10.29 -3.16
N LEU A 501 -0.63 10.94 -4.08
CA LEU A 501 -1.57 10.26 -4.99
C LEU A 501 -0.87 9.52 -6.15
N LEU A 502 0.28 10.01 -6.62
CA LEU A 502 0.89 9.57 -7.89
C LEU A 502 2.18 8.75 -7.70
N SER A 503 2.72 8.64 -6.49
CA SER A 503 3.96 7.90 -6.25
C SER A 503 3.84 6.89 -5.14
N PRO A 504 4.33 5.65 -5.33
CA PRO A 504 4.56 4.74 -4.22
C PRO A 504 5.51 5.38 -3.20
N GLY A 505 5.05 5.53 -1.95
CA GLY A 505 5.83 6.14 -0.87
C GLY A 505 5.83 7.67 -0.86
N GLY A 506 4.94 8.33 -1.58
CA GLY A 506 4.66 9.75 -1.42
C GLY A 506 4.15 10.04 0.00
N VAL A 507 4.58 11.15 0.60
CA VAL A 507 4.19 11.55 1.95
C VAL A 507 3.26 12.75 1.90
N LEU A 508 2.04 12.60 2.46
CA LEU A 508 1.07 13.70 2.59
C LEU A 508 1.51 14.61 3.75
N GLY A 509 1.88 15.85 3.43
CA GLY A 509 2.22 16.88 4.41
C GLY A 509 1.02 17.76 4.76
N GLY A 510 1.11 18.52 5.87
CA GLY A 510 0.10 19.53 6.16
C GLY A 510 0.00 19.95 7.61
N GLN A 511 -0.89 20.91 7.81
CA GLN A 511 -1.28 21.38 9.14
C GLN A 511 -2.79 21.60 9.20
N ALA A 512 -3.41 21.16 10.31
CA ALA A 512 -4.84 21.29 10.47
C ALA A 512 -5.22 21.53 11.94
N THR A 513 -6.46 21.94 12.15
CA THR A 513 -7.13 21.97 13.45
C THR A 513 -8.17 20.87 13.47
N LEU A 514 -8.12 20.05 14.50
CA LEU A 514 -9.12 19.03 14.83
C LEU A 514 -9.96 19.54 15.98
N SER A 515 -11.25 19.64 15.79
CA SER A 515 -12.22 19.95 16.84
C SER A 515 -13.22 18.82 16.98
N SER A 516 -13.61 18.50 18.22
CA SER A 516 -14.60 17.47 18.54
C SER A 516 -15.41 17.89 19.78
N GLU A 517 -16.67 17.51 19.81
CA GLU A 517 -17.45 17.62 21.04
C GLU A 517 -17.18 16.44 21.96
N HIS A 518 -17.12 15.24 21.39
CA HIS A 518 -16.84 14.01 22.14
C HIS A 518 -15.99 13.02 21.35
N LEU A 519 -14.79 12.71 21.84
CA LEU A 519 -13.86 11.72 21.34
C LEU A 519 -13.82 10.50 22.27
N ARG A 520 -14.05 9.31 21.73
CA ARG A 520 -13.84 8.03 22.43
C ARG A 520 -12.62 7.34 21.82
N VAL A 521 -11.60 7.12 22.62
CA VAL A 521 -10.37 6.47 22.13
C VAL A 521 -10.64 5.06 21.59
N ALA A 522 -11.63 4.35 22.16
CA ALA A 522 -12.07 3.03 21.70
C ALA A 522 -12.57 3.02 20.25
N ASP A 523 -13.13 4.11 19.74
CA ASP A 523 -13.62 4.16 18.36
C ASP A 523 -12.49 4.13 17.32
N PHE A 524 -11.24 4.40 17.73
CA PHE A 524 -10.04 4.37 16.89
C PHE A 524 -9.24 3.07 17.04
N GLN A 525 -9.72 2.15 17.87
CA GLN A 525 -9.15 0.81 17.97
C GLN A 525 -9.63 0.00 16.75
N GLY A 526 -8.73 -0.69 16.09
CA GLY A 526 -9.10 -1.70 15.09
C GLY A 526 -9.88 -2.85 15.76
N PRO A 527 -10.34 -3.84 15.01
CA PRO A 527 -11.09 -4.96 15.56
C PRO A 527 -10.29 -5.64 16.67
N ASP A 528 -11.00 -6.03 17.75
CA ASP A 528 -10.41 -6.77 18.84
C ASP A 528 -9.68 -8.02 18.32
N ALA A 529 -8.39 -8.11 18.58
CA ALA A 529 -7.57 -9.29 18.31
C ALA A 529 -7.94 -10.48 19.24
N GLY A 530 -9.20 -10.61 19.60
CA GLY A 530 -9.74 -11.65 20.49
C GLY A 530 -10.18 -12.93 19.81
N GLY A 531 -9.98 -13.08 18.50
CA GLY A 531 -10.27 -14.28 17.72
C GLY A 531 -9.00 -14.89 17.12
N ASP A 532 -8.95 -16.22 17.03
CA ASP A 532 -7.86 -17.09 16.56
C ASP A 532 -7.35 -16.82 15.11
N GLY A 533 -7.65 -15.63 14.54
CA GLY A 533 -7.18 -15.16 13.24
C GLY A 533 -6.39 -13.86 13.43
N GLY A 534 -5.08 -13.93 13.44
CA GLY A 534 -4.17 -12.81 13.68
C GLY A 534 -4.43 -11.61 12.77
N GLU A 535 -5.22 -10.66 13.25
CA GLU A 535 -5.44 -9.38 12.58
C GLU A 535 -4.31 -8.41 12.87
N ALA A 536 -4.02 -7.58 11.89
CA ALA A 536 -2.87 -6.68 11.95
C ALA A 536 -3.04 -5.65 13.09
N PRO A 537 -2.02 -5.44 13.95
CA PRO A 537 -2.07 -4.47 15.02
C PRO A 537 -2.27 -3.05 14.44
N PHE A 538 -2.96 -2.19 15.20
CA PHE A 538 -3.10 -0.76 14.85
C PHE A 538 -1.77 -0.15 14.43
N LYS A 539 -1.76 0.50 13.29
CA LYS A 539 -0.57 1.16 12.73
C LYS A 539 -0.89 2.60 12.36
N ILE A 540 -0.05 3.50 12.83
CA ILE A 540 -0.06 4.89 12.37
C ILE A 540 0.53 4.92 10.95
N PRO A 541 -0.12 5.60 9.99
CA PRO A 541 0.39 5.68 8.62
C PRO A 541 1.82 6.23 8.56
N THR A 542 2.66 5.60 7.74
CA THR A 542 4.06 6.03 7.54
C THR A 542 4.21 7.09 6.46
N ASP A 543 3.21 7.21 5.61
CA ASP A 543 3.12 8.09 4.44
C ASP A 543 2.36 9.40 4.71
N VAL A 544 2.24 9.76 5.99
CA VAL A 544 1.60 11.00 6.46
C VAL A 544 2.55 11.76 7.36
N SER A 545 2.61 13.10 7.18
CA SER A 545 3.35 14.03 8.03
C SER A 545 2.48 15.25 8.34
N LEU A 546 1.64 15.14 9.37
CA LEU A 546 0.62 16.12 9.72
C LEU A 546 0.84 16.69 11.12
N GLY A 547 0.84 18.03 11.21
CA GLY A 547 0.69 18.76 12.47
C GLY A 547 -0.77 19.08 12.72
N LEU A 548 -1.31 18.68 13.86
CA LEU A 548 -2.70 18.90 14.23
C LEU A 548 -2.78 19.66 15.53
N ARG A 549 -3.51 20.79 15.55
CA ARG A 549 -3.98 21.40 16.80
C ARG A 549 -5.29 20.76 17.17
N ALA A 550 -5.32 20.00 18.25
CA ALA A 550 -6.48 19.27 18.72
C ALA A 550 -7.22 20.03 19.84
N MET A 551 -8.53 20.06 19.74
CA MET A 551 -9.44 20.57 20.77
C MET A 551 -10.62 19.62 20.88
N ALA A 552 -10.93 19.15 22.08
CA ALA A 552 -12.10 18.32 22.33
C ALA A 552 -12.84 18.76 23.59
N GLY A 553 -14.16 18.83 23.51
CA GLY A 553 -15.01 19.11 24.68
C GLY A 553 -14.85 18.01 25.73
N LYS A 554 -14.86 16.77 25.27
CA LYS A 554 -14.70 15.57 26.11
C LYS A 554 -13.89 14.51 25.37
N VAL A 555 -12.96 13.86 26.08
CA VAL A 555 -12.28 12.64 25.60
C VAL A 555 -12.50 11.53 26.63
N THR A 556 -12.90 10.36 26.17
CA THR A 556 -13.11 9.18 27.03
C THR A 556 -12.08 8.10 26.67
N TYR A 557 -11.31 7.68 27.67
CA TYR A 557 -10.34 6.59 27.57
C TYR A 557 -10.58 5.61 28.72
N HIS A 558 -11.16 4.46 28.45
CA HIS A 558 -11.72 3.53 29.44
C HIS A 558 -12.64 4.30 30.44
N ASP A 559 -12.34 4.26 31.72
CA ASP A 559 -13.12 4.98 32.76
C ASP A 559 -12.66 6.43 33.00
N LEU A 560 -11.52 6.82 32.36
CA LEU A 560 -11.00 8.18 32.48
C LEU A 560 -11.73 9.13 31.53
N VAL A 561 -12.33 10.15 32.09
CA VAL A 561 -12.98 11.25 31.39
C VAL A 561 -12.10 12.49 31.46
N LEU A 562 -11.74 13.01 30.30
CA LEU A 562 -10.97 14.23 30.12
C LEU A 562 -11.90 15.32 29.56
N ASP A 563 -12.10 16.41 30.27
CA ASP A 563 -12.92 17.54 29.81
C ASP A 563 -12.03 18.69 29.31
N GLN A 564 -12.50 19.41 28.27
CA GLN A 564 -11.81 20.56 27.68
C GLN A 564 -10.37 20.26 27.29
N VAL A 565 -10.17 19.19 26.53
CA VAL A 565 -8.88 18.76 26.07
C VAL A 565 -8.36 19.70 24.98
N SER A 566 -7.10 20.10 25.07
CA SER A 566 -6.40 20.85 24.04
C SER A 566 -4.92 20.48 24.00
N GLY A 567 -4.32 20.50 22.80
CA GLY A 567 -2.90 20.18 22.61
C GLY A 567 -2.52 20.13 21.13
N GLU A 568 -1.30 19.74 20.87
CA GLU A 568 -0.78 19.56 19.53
C GLU A 568 -0.41 18.09 19.31
N LEU A 569 -0.81 17.56 18.14
CA LEU A 569 -0.48 16.21 17.65
C LEU A 569 0.45 16.35 16.46
N GLN A 570 1.53 15.60 16.43
CA GLN A 570 2.38 15.45 15.26
C GLN A 570 2.38 13.99 14.82
N VAL A 571 1.80 13.72 13.67
CA VAL A 571 1.81 12.38 13.04
C VAL A 571 2.90 12.36 12.00
N SER A 572 3.83 11.44 12.07
CA SER A 572 4.85 11.26 11.03
C SER A 572 5.56 9.91 11.13
N GLY A 573 5.77 9.26 10.00
CA GLY A 573 6.60 8.07 9.88
C GLY A 573 6.23 6.92 10.82
N GLY A 574 4.94 6.68 11.07
CA GLY A 574 4.47 5.62 11.96
C GLY A 574 4.47 5.99 13.46
N GLN A 575 4.63 7.27 13.76
CA GLN A 575 4.67 7.80 15.12
C GLN A 575 3.63 8.90 15.31
N LEU A 576 3.11 8.99 16.54
CA LEU A 576 2.26 10.08 17.02
C LEU A 576 2.92 10.71 18.23
N GLU A 577 3.24 11.99 18.12
CA GLU A 577 3.75 12.79 19.22
C GLU A 577 2.64 13.71 19.75
N LEU A 578 2.44 13.70 21.07
CA LEU A 578 1.49 14.56 21.78
C LEU A 578 2.30 15.64 22.49
N LYS A 579 1.94 16.90 22.30
CA LYS A 579 2.63 18.05 22.90
C LYS A 579 1.65 18.98 23.59
N ASP A 580 2.03 19.43 24.77
CA ASP A 580 1.30 20.44 25.55
C ASP A 580 -0.18 20.09 25.76
N PHE A 581 -0.51 18.79 25.85
CA PHE A 581 -1.89 18.38 26.12
C PHE A 581 -2.31 18.78 27.53
N ARG A 582 -3.48 19.39 27.66
CA ARG A 582 -4.09 19.84 28.91
C ARG A 582 -5.55 19.48 28.90
N SER A 583 -6.03 19.06 30.06
CA SER A 583 -7.47 18.80 30.30
C SER A 583 -7.84 18.95 31.74
N ASN A 584 -9.13 19.08 32.03
CA ASN A 584 -9.67 18.87 33.35
C ASN A 584 -9.97 17.38 33.54
N ALA A 585 -9.44 16.76 34.56
CA ALA A 585 -9.66 15.36 34.89
C ALA A 585 -9.58 15.10 36.38
N MET A 586 -10.31 14.12 36.88
CA MET A 586 -10.25 13.67 38.29
C MET A 586 -10.48 14.81 39.28
N GLY A 587 -11.18 15.88 38.89
CA GLY A 587 -11.45 17.08 39.68
C GLY A 587 -10.28 18.06 39.78
N GLY A 588 -9.22 17.89 39.04
CA GLY A 588 -8.03 18.74 38.91
C GLY A 588 -7.65 19.00 37.47
N LEU A 589 -6.38 19.33 37.23
CA LEU A 589 -5.79 19.56 35.93
C LEU A 589 -4.83 18.42 35.60
N LEU A 590 -4.93 17.93 34.39
CA LEU A 590 -3.98 16.96 33.76
C LEU A 590 -3.21 17.65 32.66
N SER A 591 -1.90 17.47 32.64
CA SER A 591 -1.01 17.77 31.49
C SER A 591 -0.35 16.48 31.00
N LEU A 592 -0.15 16.38 29.70
CA LEU A 592 0.42 15.19 29.06
C LEU A 592 1.27 15.59 27.85
N ASP A 593 2.52 15.13 27.87
CA ASP A 593 3.37 15.02 26.69
C ASP A 593 3.65 13.53 26.44
N GLY A 594 3.67 13.11 25.16
CA GLY A 594 3.80 11.69 24.90
C GLY A 594 4.27 11.37 23.48
N LEU A 595 4.73 10.15 23.30
CA LEU A 595 5.10 9.57 22.04
C LEU A 595 4.50 8.16 21.94
N LEU A 596 3.80 7.89 20.88
CA LEU A 596 3.34 6.57 20.48
C LEU A 596 4.07 6.15 19.20
N ASP A 597 4.73 5.00 19.21
CA ASP A 597 5.49 4.44 18.10
C ASP A 597 4.92 3.07 17.69
N THR A 598 4.36 3.00 16.49
CA THR A 598 3.73 1.79 15.97
C THR A 598 4.57 1.06 14.91
N ARG A 599 5.83 1.41 14.73
CA ARG A 599 6.72 0.79 13.72
C ARG A 599 7.17 -0.63 14.11
N GLY A 600 7.19 -0.94 15.41
CA GLY A 600 7.49 -2.28 15.93
C GLY A 600 6.32 -3.26 15.76
N GLU A 601 6.50 -4.51 16.15
CA GLU A 601 5.42 -5.51 16.18
C GLU A 601 4.31 -5.10 17.15
N ARG A 602 4.68 -4.57 18.33
CA ARG A 602 3.77 -3.98 19.32
C ARG A 602 4.02 -2.48 19.40
N ALA A 603 2.98 -1.71 19.64
CA ALA A 603 3.07 -0.28 19.84
C ALA A 603 3.82 0.04 21.14
N ALA A 604 4.85 0.88 21.05
CA ALA A 604 5.60 1.36 22.19
C ALA A 604 5.18 2.80 22.53
N PHE A 605 5.11 3.13 23.81
CA PHE A 605 4.78 4.47 24.24
C PHE A 605 5.72 5.02 25.30
N ALA A 606 5.84 6.34 25.36
CA ALA A 606 6.47 7.06 26.45
C ALA A 606 5.63 8.31 26.75
N MET A 607 5.38 8.59 28.04
CA MET A 607 4.53 9.68 28.49
C MET A 607 5.10 10.38 29.71
N ASP A 608 4.98 11.71 29.72
CA ASP A 608 5.20 12.58 30.87
C ASP A 608 3.83 13.17 31.26
N LEU A 609 3.32 12.76 32.44
CA LEU A 609 2.04 13.23 32.96
C LEU A 609 2.26 14.14 34.15
N GLY A 610 1.57 15.27 34.14
CA GLY A 610 1.47 16.16 35.28
C GLY A 610 0.04 16.20 35.81
N ILE A 611 -0.16 15.93 37.09
CA ILE A 611 -1.46 15.95 37.75
C ILE A 611 -1.42 17.07 38.79
N THR A 612 -2.38 18.00 38.74
CA THR A 612 -2.42 19.12 39.69
C THR A 612 -3.78 19.20 40.35
N ARG A 613 -3.78 19.16 41.72
CA ARG A 613 -4.98 19.26 42.55
C ARG A 613 -6.07 18.22 42.22
N ALA A 614 -5.70 17.03 41.75
CA ALA A 614 -6.67 15.98 41.52
C ALA A 614 -7.17 15.38 42.84
N ARG A 615 -8.38 14.85 42.82
CA ARG A 615 -8.96 14.13 43.95
C ARG A 615 -8.48 12.70 43.96
N ILE A 616 -7.96 12.23 45.10
CA ILE A 616 -7.38 10.90 45.25
C ILE A 616 -8.38 9.81 44.85
N GLU A 617 -9.60 9.89 45.42
CA GLU A 617 -10.66 8.92 45.17
C GLU A 617 -11.04 8.83 43.71
N ARG A 618 -11.15 9.96 43.01
CA ARG A 618 -11.49 9.98 41.59
C ARG A 618 -10.34 9.47 40.68
N ALA A 619 -9.11 9.76 41.09
CA ALA A 619 -7.94 9.30 40.36
C ALA A 619 -7.82 7.77 40.37
N LEU A 620 -8.07 7.15 41.53
CA LEU A 620 -8.03 5.71 41.70
C LEU A 620 -9.22 4.99 41.04
N GLU A 621 -10.39 5.62 40.99
CA GLU A 621 -11.57 5.10 40.30
C GLU A 621 -11.45 5.18 38.78
N SER A 622 -10.66 6.12 38.25
CA SER A 622 -10.54 6.37 36.81
C SER A 622 -9.32 5.71 36.17
N VAL A 623 -8.29 5.38 36.95
CA VAL A 623 -7.00 4.90 36.44
C VAL A 623 -6.44 3.77 37.30
N ASP A 624 -6.69 2.53 36.95
CA ASP A 624 -6.26 1.33 37.69
C ASP A 624 -4.76 1.28 37.98
N LEU A 625 -3.95 1.83 37.06
CA LEU A 625 -2.51 1.92 37.26
C LEU A 625 -2.14 2.70 38.53
N LEU A 626 -2.87 3.74 38.88
CA LEU A 626 -2.61 4.52 40.08
C LEU A 626 -2.87 3.70 41.36
N GLU A 627 -3.88 2.83 41.37
CA GLU A 627 -4.11 1.90 42.50
C GLU A 627 -2.95 0.89 42.59
N THR A 628 -2.43 0.43 41.45
CA THR A 628 -1.29 -0.51 41.42
C THR A 628 -0.01 0.14 41.92
N LEU A 629 0.23 1.40 41.58
CA LEU A 629 1.42 2.16 41.99
C LEU A 629 1.38 2.62 43.46
N ALA A 630 0.17 2.86 44.04
CA ALA A 630 -0.02 3.36 45.39
C ALA A 630 -1.24 2.73 46.08
N PRO A 631 -1.25 1.42 46.36
CA PRO A 631 -2.43 0.72 46.89
C PRO A 631 -2.97 1.27 48.22
N VAL A 632 -2.10 1.80 49.07
CA VAL A 632 -2.51 2.41 50.36
C VAL A 632 -3.33 3.67 50.16
N ALA A 633 -3.17 4.37 49.04
CA ALA A 633 -3.93 5.59 48.74
C ALA A 633 -5.45 5.33 48.62
N ALA A 634 -5.87 4.08 48.37
CA ALA A 634 -7.29 3.69 48.31
C ALA A 634 -8.05 3.92 49.63
N ALA A 635 -7.35 4.05 50.76
CA ALA A 635 -7.93 4.39 52.06
C ALA A 635 -8.05 5.88 52.31
N LEU A 636 -7.59 6.73 51.39
CA LEU A 636 -7.50 8.17 51.56
C LEU A 636 -8.53 8.89 50.67
N GLU A 637 -9.07 9.97 51.19
CA GLU A 637 -9.83 11.00 50.45
C GLU A 637 -9.11 12.34 50.56
N GLY A 638 -9.04 13.07 49.45
CA GLY A 638 -8.34 14.35 49.47
C GLY A 638 -7.83 14.78 48.11
N THR A 639 -6.80 15.64 48.14
CA THR A 639 -6.21 16.19 46.90
C THR A 639 -4.71 16.03 46.88
N PHE A 640 -4.18 15.79 45.65
CA PHE A 640 -2.75 15.60 45.44
C PHE A 640 -2.26 16.23 44.16
N ASN A 641 -0.95 16.45 44.10
CA ASN A 641 -0.21 16.68 42.87
C ASN A 641 0.64 15.45 42.54
N SER A 642 0.87 15.17 41.24
CA SER A 642 1.80 14.13 40.84
C SER A 642 2.50 14.47 39.53
N SER A 643 3.71 13.97 39.38
CA SER A 643 4.45 13.98 38.11
C SER A 643 4.89 12.54 37.85
N ILE A 644 4.44 12.00 36.75
CA ILE A 644 4.64 10.58 36.38
C ILE A 644 5.32 10.53 35.02
N ARG A 645 6.43 9.81 34.94
CA ARG A 645 7.06 9.42 33.68
C ARG A 645 6.93 7.94 33.55
N LEU A 646 6.37 7.51 32.42
CA LEU A 646 6.21 6.09 32.15
C LEU A 646 6.46 5.77 30.69
N SER A 647 6.95 4.56 30.46
CA SER A 647 7.12 4.00 29.12
C SER A 647 6.84 2.51 29.17
N GLY A 648 6.42 1.95 28.02
CA GLY A 648 6.10 0.54 27.95
C GLY A 648 5.54 0.18 26.58
N LEU A 649 4.93 -1.00 26.50
CA LEU A 649 4.23 -1.49 25.32
C LEU A 649 2.71 -1.42 25.56
N LEU A 650 1.97 -1.18 24.50
CA LEU A 650 0.52 -1.30 24.51
C LEU A 650 0.11 -2.74 24.18
N GLY A 651 -0.88 -3.23 24.88
CA GLY A 651 -1.63 -4.43 24.60
C GLY A 651 -2.93 -4.10 23.85
N ASP A 652 -3.87 -5.03 23.90
CA ASP A 652 -5.17 -4.89 23.26
C ASP A 652 -5.94 -3.71 23.82
N GLY A 653 -6.72 -3.07 22.98
CA GLY A 653 -7.54 -1.92 23.39
C GLY A 653 -6.73 -0.68 23.81
N PHE A 654 -5.49 -0.53 23.40
CA PHE A 654 -4.54 0.50 23.86
C PHE A 654 -4.25 0.44 25.37
N ALA A 655 -4.57 -0.66 26.06
CA ALA A 655 -4.22 -0.84 27.46
C ALA A 655 -2.70 -1.01 27.62
N PRO A 656 -2.07 -0.36 28.63
CA PRO A 656 -0.66 -0.61 28.91
C PRO A 656 -0.43 -2.05 29.38
N ASP A 657 0.57 -2.72 28.80
CA ASP A 657 1.06 -4.01 29.32
C ASP A 657 1.86 -3.78 30.59
N LEU A 658 1.23 -4.09 31.73
CA LEU A 658 1.78 -3.80 33.06
C LEU A 658 3.19 -4.37 33.28
N MET A 659 3.51 -5.53 32.74
CA MET A 659 4.83 -6.15 32.89
C MET A 659 5.90 -5.48 32.04
N SER A 660 5.50 -4.70 31.02
CA SER A 660 6.41 -3.90 30.19
C SER A 660 6.68 -2.51 30.77
N LEU A 661 5.91 -2.09 31.79
CA LEU A 661 6.00 -0.73 32.31
C LEU A 661 7.32 -0.49 33.04
N GLY A 662 7.90 0.66 32.73
CA GLY A 662 9.02 1.23 33.45
C GLY A 662 8.84 2.74 33.63
N GLY A 663 9.28 3.27 34.76
CA GLY A 663 9.17 4.69 34.99
C GLY A 663 9.39 5.16 36.43
N SER A 664 8.92 6.38 36.68
CA SER A 664 9.01 6.99 38.00
C SER A 664 7.78 7.88 38.26
N ALA A 665 7.37 8.00 39.50
CA ALA A 665 6.33 8.92 39.91
C ALA A 665 6.73 9.66 41.17
N GLY A 666 6.42 10.95 41.21
CA GLY A 666 6.48 11.76 42.42
C GLY A 666 5.08 12.21 42.82
N ALA A 667 4.74 12.20 44.09
CA ALA A 667 3.47 12.68 44.57
C ALA A 667 3.64 13.63 45.74
N GLU A 668 2.75 14.63 45.82
CA GLU A 668 2.62 15.55 46.95
C GLU A 668 1.14 15.59 47.42
N VAL A 669 0.90 15.17 48.60
CA VAL A 669 -0.43 15.19 49.22
C VAL A 669 -0.73 16.60 49.73
N LEU A 670 -1.71 17.28 49.15
CA LEU A 670 -2.11 18.64 49.56
C LEU A 670 -3.06 18.63 50.73
N ALA A 671 -3.99 17.68 50.75
CA ALA A 671 -4.92 17.37 51.82
C ALA A 671 -5.31 15.89 51.71
N ALA A 672 -5.29 15.16 52.80
CA ALA A 672 -5.82 13.82 52.86
C ALA A 672 -6.39 13.49 54.24
N GLU A 673 -7.54 12.82 54.24
CA GLU A 673 -8.22 12.30 55.42
C GLU A 673 -8.44 10.79 55.20
N PHE A 674 -8.50 10.01 56.28
CA PHE A 674 -8.83 8.61 56.21
C PHE A 674 -10.31 8.41 55.84
N SER A 675 -10.60 7.77 54.75
CA SER A 675 -11.96 7.60 54.20
C SER A 675 -12.85 6.65 54.98
N GLY A 676 -12.29 5.92 55.94
CA GLY A 676 -12.98 4.84 56.65
C GLY A 676 -13.10 3.55 55.85
N ARG A 677 -12.58 3.51 54.65
CA ARG A 677 -12.46 2.27 53.82
C ARG A 677 -11.46 1.34 54.49
N LYS A 678 -11.75 0.03 54.50
CA LYS A 678 -10.83 -0.97 55.07
C LYS A 678 -9.55 -1.01 54.28
N ALA A 679 -8.43 -0.76 54.97
CA ALA A 679 -7.09 -0.99 54.45
C ALA A 679 -6.38 -1.97 55.40
N ALA A 680 -6.22 -3.21 54.97
CA ALA A 680 -5.66 -4.27 55.80
C ALA A 680 -4.28 -3.92 56.39
N VAL A 681 -3.46 -3.15 55.65
CA VAL A 681 -2.17 -2.66 56.14
C VAL A 681 -2.33 -1.72 57.33
N LEU A 682 -3.26 -0.73 57.27
CA LEU A 682 -3.51 0.20 58.35
C LEU A 682 -4.21 -0.48 59.54
N GLU A 683 -5.10 -1.45 59.27
CA GLU A 683 -5.72 -2.27 60.29
C GLU A 683 -4.69 -3.16 61.02
N SER A 684 -3.75 -3.73 60.27
CA SER A 684 -2.66 -4.51 60.85
C SER A 684 -1.70 -3.68 61.68
N LEU A 685 -1.41 -2.44 61.30
CA LEU A 685 -0.67 -1.48 62.10
C LEU A 685 -1.43 -1.17 63.39
N ALA A 686 -2.73 -0.84 63.35
CA ALA A 686 -3.57 -0.56 64.51
C ALA A 686 -3.69 -1.75 65.49
N ALA A 687 -3.73 -2.97 64.98
CA ALA A 687 -3.82 -4.19 65.79
C ALA A 687 -2.52 -4.53 66.52
N ASN A 688 -1.36 -4.04 66.07
CA ASN A 688 -0.06 -4.37 66.63
C ASN A 688 0.65 -3.20 67.32
N LEU A 689 0.15 -1.97 67.09
CA LEU A 689 0.71 -0.76 67.66
C LEU A 689 -0.41 0.00 68.41
N ASP A 690 -0.52 -0.17 69.76
CA ASP A 690 -1.60 0.36 70.58
C ASP A 690 -1.75 1.90 70.51
N PHE A 691 -0.71 2.62 70.09
CA PHE A 691 -0.74 4.08 69.95
C PHE A 691 -1.22 4.55 68.58
N PHE A 692 -1.33 3.60 67.57
CA PHE A 692 -1.67 3.94 66.22
C PHE A 692 -3.20 3.87 65.97
N ASP A 693 -3.77 5.00 65.55
CA ASP A 693 -5.14 5.13 65.11
C ASP A 693 -5.15 5.70 63.66
N PRO A 694 -5.62 4.93 62.67
CA PRO A 694 -5.66 5.41 61.28
C PRO A 694 -6.38 6.75 61.09
N LYS A 695 -7.38 7.08 61.95
CA LYS A 695 -8.13 8.31 61.84
C LYS A 695 -7.34 9.56 62.27
N ALA A 696 -6.27 9.38 63.02
CA ALA A 696 -5.38 10.44 63.43
C ALA A 696 -4.20 10.67 62.45
N LEU A 697 -4.22 10.00 61.31
CA LEU A 697 -3.17 10.13 60.29
C LEU A 697 -3.36 11.45 59.54
N ASP A 698 -2.40 12.36 59.65
CA ASP A 698 -2.30 13.59 58.86
C ASP A 698 -1.14 13.47 57.86
N LEU A 699 -1.49 13.37 56.57
CA LEU A 699 -0.54 13.25 55.48
C LEU A 699 -0.40 14.56 54.69
N LYS A 700 -0.91 15.67 55.18
CA LYS A 700 -0.80 16.95 54.48
C LYS A 700 0.66 17.36 54.31
N GLY A 701 1.01 17.70 53.07
CA GLY A 701 2.36 18.09 52.70
C GLY A 701 3.33 16.90 52.53
N LEU A 702 2.82 15.65 52.65
CA LEU A 702 3.63 14.47 52.38
C LEU A 702 4.12 14.47 50.91
N LYS A 703 5.45 14.31 50.75
CA LYS A 703 6.09 14.14 49.45
C LYS A 703 6.73 12.76 49.42
N THR A 704 6.44 12.03 48.33
CA THR A 704 7.01 10.71 48.10
C THR A 704 7.38 10.57 46.65
N SER A 705 8.35 9.74 46.37
CA SER A 705 8.73 9.32 45.01
C SER A 705 8.85 7.82 44.95
N LEU A 706 8.64 7.29 43.74
CA LEU A 706 8.75 5.87 43.48
C LEU A 706 9.31 5.64 42.05
N SER A 707 9.93 4.52 41.86
CA SER A 707 10.32 3.98 40.55
C SER A 707 9.69 2.61 40.38
N PHE A 708 9.36 2.27 39.11
CA PHE A 708 8.80 0.97 38.81
C PHE A 708 9.41 0.41 37.53
N GLU A 709 9.67 -0.87 37.53
CA GLU A 709 10.22 -1.61 36.40
C GLU A 709 9.95 -3.12 36.58
N ASN A 710 9.59 -3.80 35.46
CA ASN A 710 9.36 -5.24 35.42
C ASN A 710 8.37 -5.74 36.50
N GLY A 711 7.27 -5.00 36.70
CA GLY A 711 6.22 -5.36 37.65
C GLY A 711 6.59 -5.13 39.13
N LEU A 712 7.69 -4.45 39.41
CA LEU A 712 8.13 -4.12 40.78
C LEU A 712 8.16 -2.60 40.97
N VAL A 713 7.51 -2.13 42.00
CA VAL A 713 7.54 -0.73 42.48
C VAL A 713 8.49 -0.61 43.64
N ARG A 714 9.42 0.32 43.59
CA ARG A 714 10.31 0.71 44.69
C ARG A 714 9.95 2.11 45.16
N VAL A 715 9.62 2.27 46.44
CA VAL A 715 9.34 3.56 47.03
C VAL A 715 10.61 4.12 47.67
N ASP A 716 10.95 5.35 47.29
CA ASP A 716 12.10 6.03 47.89
C ASP A 716 11.80 6.35 49.36
N PRO A 717 12.80 6.32 50.26
CA PRO A 717 12.61 6.65 51.66
C PRO A 717 11.98 8.02 51.83
N PHE A 718 10.85 8.06 52.56
CA PHE A 718 10.17 9.30 52.89
C PHE A 718 9.85 9.38 54.37
N ARG A 719 9.71 10.62 54.92
CA ARG A 719 9.46 10.87 56.33
C ARG A 719 8.19 11.71 56.53
N PHE A 720 7.41 11.34 57.49
CA PHE A 720 6.24 12.13 57.97
C PHE A 720 6.12 12.00 59.51
N ASN A 721 5.30 12.85 60.09
CA ASN A 721 5.01 12.78 61.50
C ASN A 721 3.60 12.19 61.72
N TYR A 722 3.53 11.19 62.56
CA TYR A 722 2.27 10.71 63.10
C TYR A 722 2.14 11.18 64.54
N LYS A 723 1.28 12.19 64.82
CA LYS A 723 1.33 12.95 66.08
C LYS A 723 2.74 13.47 66.29
N ASP A 724 3.36 13.07 67.40
CA ASP A 724 4.72 13.40 67.87
C ASP A 724 5.75 12.29 67.48
N ILE A 725 5.33 11.28 66.75
CA ILE A 725 6.18 10.17 66.32
C ILE A 725 6.68 10.48 64.90
N ALA A 726 7.99 10.56 64.71
CA ALA A 726 8.58 10.61 63.36
C ALA A 726 8.62 9.21 62.77
N VAL A 727 8.06 9.09 61.54
CA VAL A 727 7.98 7.83 60.81
C VAL A 727 8.77 7.96 59.53
N THR A 728 9.74 7.09 59.29
CA THR A 728 10.42 6.93 58.03
C THR A 728 9.96 5.62 57.38
N VAL A 729 9.50 5.69 56.15
CA VAL A 729 9.02 4.53 55.41
C VAL A 729 9.89 4.33 54.16
N ASP A 730 10.29 3.12 53.91
CA ASP A 730 10.93 2.66 52.66
C ASP A 730 10.46 1.25 52.31
N GLY A 731 10.58 0.86 51.05
CA GLY A 731 10.21 -0.47 50.71
C GLY A 731 9.87 -0.65 49.21
N ARG A 732 9.28 -1.79 48.92
CA ARG A 732 8.91 -2.16 47.57
C ARG A 732 7.63 -3.00 47.58
N HIS A 733 6.94 -3.02 46.47
CA HIS A 733 5.81 -3.91 46.26
C HIS A 733 5.73 -4.35 44.79
N GLY A 734 5.11 -5.50 44.55
CA GLY A 734 4.86 -6.02 43.23
C GLY A 734 3.51 -5.58 42.66
N PHE A 735 3.38 -5.60 41.34
CA PHE A 735 2.07 -5.45 40.67
C PHE A 735 1.14 -6.64 41.01
N ASP A 736 1.70 -7.75 41.47
CA ASP A 736 0.98 -8.89 42.06
C ASP A 736 0.45 -8.63 43.49
N ARG A 737 0.56 -7.37 43.96
CA ARG A 737 0.17 -6.92 45.30
C ARG A 737 1.01 -7.49 46.46
N SER A 738 2.15 -8.16 46.20
CA SER A 738 3.12 -8.52 47.22
C SER A 738 3.74 -7.26 47.83
N LEU A 739 4.08 -7.25 49.11
CA LEU A 739 4.68 -6.09 49.78
C LEU A 739 5.87 -6.47 50.66
N ASP A 740 6.84 -5.55 50.79
CA ASP A 740 8.04 -5.66 51.59
C ASP A 740 8.44 -4.22 51.99
N TYR A 741 7.97 -3.78 53.17
CA TYR A 741 8.18 -2.42 53.63
C TYR A 741 8.82 -2.41 55.03
N GLY A 742 9.72 -1.45 55.26
CA GLY A 742 10.27 -1.08 56.55
C GLY A 742 9.71 0.25 57.01
N LEU A 743 9.33 0.31 58.28
CA LEU A 743 8.97 1.56 58.97
C LEU A 743 9.90 1.72 60.15
N ALA A 744 10.69 2.80 60.18
CA ALA A 744 11.48 3.20 61.32
C ALA A 744 10.72 4.33 62.04
N LEU A 745 10.29 4.05 63.26
CA LEU A 745 9.55 4.97 64.09
C LEU A 745 10.47 5.50 65.22
N GLU A 746 10.43 6.81 65.47
CA GLU A 746 11.01 7.44 66.63
C GLU A 746 9.86 7.66 67.64
N VAL A 747 9.62 6.63 68.48
CA VAL A 747 8.47 6.60 69.38
C VAL A 747 8.81 7.29 70.73
N PRO A 748 8.12 8.37 71.15
CA PRO A 748 8.26 8.94 72.49
C PRO A 748 8.03 7.90 73.58
N ALA A 749 8.85 7.95 74.60
CA ALA A 749 8.88 6.91 75.63
C ALA A 749 7.50 6.68 76.34
N HIS A 750 6.66 7.69 76.40
CA HIS A 750 5.34 7.59 77.02
C HIS A 750 4.36 6.65 76.25
N TYR A 751 4.63 6.33 75.01
CA TYR A 751 3.82 5.38 74.22
C TYR A 751 4.30 3.90 74.35
N LEU A 752 5.40 3.64 75.06
CA LEU A 752 6.02 2.30 75.12
C LEU A 752 5.35 1.37 76.20
N GLY A 753 4.16 1.73 76.70
CA GLY A 753 3.36 0.88 77.58
C GLY A 753 3.44 1.28 79.10
N SER A 754 2.60 0.61 79.90
CA SER A 754 2.43 0.95 81.30
C SER A 754 3.68 0.82 82.16
N GLU A 755 4.56 -0.14 81.90
CA GLU A 755 5.82 -0.35 82.64
C GLU A 755 6.77 0.83 82.45
N VAL A 756 7.00 1.26 81.21
CA VAL A 756 7.88 2.39 80.89
C VAL A 756 7.28 3.67 81.46
N THR A 757 5.97 3.89 81.31
CA THR A 757 5.23 5.06 81.88
C THR A 757 5.35 5.08 83.40
N ARG A 758 5.28 3.96 84.08
CA ARG A 758 5.47 3.90 85.58
C ARG A 758 6.90 4.30 85.97
N LEU A 759 7.89 3.75 85.26
CA LEU A 759 9.30 4.08 85.54
C LEU A 759 9.64 5.56 85.28
N LEU A 760 9.06 6.17 84.26
CA LEU A 760 9.23 7.58 83.91
C LEU A 760 8.62 8.47 85.02
N LYS A 761 7.44 8.14 85.55
CA LYS A 761 6.84 8.81 86.67
C LYS A 761 7.65 8.70 87.94
N GLU A 762 8.27 7.54 88.20
CA GLU A 762 9.10 7.33 89.38
C GLU A 762 10.43 8.11 89.28
N LEU A 763 10.89 8.42 88.08
CA LEU A 763 12.14 9.15 87.84
C LEU A 763 11.91 10.69 87.97
N ASP A 764 10.68 11.16 87.82
CA ASP A 764 10.30 12.60 87.86
C ASP A 764 11.16 13.49 86.93
N GLN A 765 11.38 13.02 85.71
CA GLN A 765 12.16 13.70 84.69
C GLN A 765 11.33 13.84 83.40
N PRO A 766 10.64 14.94 83.19
CA PRO A 766 9.74 15.17 82.07
C PRO A 766 10.48 15.08 80.74
N GLU A 767 11.77 15.38 80.72
CA GLU A 767 12.57 15.33 79.53
C GLU A 767 12.74 13.89 78.95
N LEU A 768 12.56 12.84 79.71
CA LEU A 768 12.62 11.45 79.36
C LEU A 768 11.27 10.92 78.83
N ASP A 769 10.15 11.62 79.12
CA ASP A 769 8.81 11.22 78.62
C ASP A 769 8.73 11.29 77.09
N ASP A 770 9.38 12.31 76.52
CA ASP A 770 9.43 12.56 75.10
C ASP A 770 10.73 12.04 74.39
N ALA A 771 11.55 11.29 75.13
CA ALA A 771 12.77 10.71 74.57
C ALA A 771 12.44 9.75 73.42
N PRO A 772 12.98 9.98 72.21
CA PRO A 772 12.68 9.14 71.04
C PRO A 772 13.33 7.76 71.19
N VAL A 773 12.52 6.71 71.10
CA VAL A 773 12.98 5.32 71.13
C VAL A 773 12.76 4.73 69.75
N PRO A 774 13.84 4.25 69.11
CA PRO A 774 13.72 3.65 67.77
C PRO A 774 12.94 2.34 67.85
N VAL A 775 11.91 2.24 67.02
CA VAL A 775 11.06 1.04 66.85
C VAL A 775 11.01 0.73 65.39
N ASN A 776 11.36 -0.49 64.98
CA ASN A 776 11.27 -0.95 63.62
C ASN A 776 10.04 -1.81 63.43
N VAL A 777 9.36 -1.58 62.32
CA VAL A 777 8.24 -2.37 61.87
C VAL A 777 8.53 -2.85 60.48
N THR A 778 8.39 -4.14 60.24
CA THR A 778 8.51 -4.75 58.92
C THR A 778 7.14 -5.25 58.51
N LEU A 779 6.73 -4.89 57.29
CA LEU A 779 5.50 -5.33 56.67
C LEU A 779 5.87 -6.23 55.47
N SER A 780 5.32 -7.43 55.44
CA SER A 780 5.50 -8.43 54.39
C SER A 780 4.17 -9.09 54.03
N GLY A 781 4.13 -9.98 53.05
CA GLY A 781 2.91 -10.64 52.60
C GLY A 781 2.26 -9.93 51.42
N THR A 782 0.98 -9.64 51.49
CA THR A 782 0.23 -8.91 50.44
C THR A 782 -0.54 -7.74 51.04
N PHE A 783 -0.94 -6.76 50.20
CA PHE A 783 -1.79 -5.65 50.70
C PHE A 783 -3.15 -6.13 51.24
N ALA A 784 -3.65 -7.31 50.85
CA ALA A 784 -4.88 -7.91 51.38
C ALA A 784 -4.65 -8.72 52.66
N ASP A 785 -3.48 -9.32 52.83
CA ASP A 785 -3.07 -10.13 54.02
C ASP A 785 -1.65 -9.76 54.44
N PRO A 786 -1.48 -8.57 55.06
CA PRO A 786 -0.20 -8.07 55.51
C PRO A 786 0.28 -8.80 56.76
N ARG A 787 1.54 -9.17 56.81
CA ARG A 787 2.21 -9.77 57.96
C ARG A 787 3.13 -8.71 58.58
N LEU A 788 2.79 -8.32 59.82
CA LEU A 788 3.55 -7.29 60.54
C LEU A 788 4.45 -7.95 61.57
N GLN A 789 5.72 -7.53 61.57
CA GLN A 789 6.67 -7.84 62.65
C GLN A 789 7.21 -6.53 63.25
N THR A 790 7.29 -6.45 64.56
CA THR A 790 7.82 -5.27 65.21
C THR A 790 8.72 -5.66 66.39
N ASP A 791 9.76 -4.84 66.56
CA ASP A 791 10.60 -4.93 67.71
C ASP A 791 10.17 -4.05 68.94
N LEU A 792 8.94 -3.50 68.86
CA LEU A 792 8.37 -2.59 69.91
C LEU A 792 8.55 -3.14 71.32
N LYS A 793 8.25 -4.43 71.53
CA LYS A 793 8.40 -5.05 72.85
C LYS A 793 9.84 -5.11 73.32
N ALA A 794 10.75 -5.43 72.35
CA ALA A 794 12.20 -5.48 72.69
C ALA A 794 12.76 -4.07 72.92
N SER A 795 12.35 -3.08 72.08
CA SER A 795 12.77 -1.67 72.29
C SER A 795 12.23 -1.09 73.61
N ALA A 796 10.97 -1.38 73.91
CA ALA A 796 10.39 -0.96 75.24
C ALA A 796 11.11 -1.61 76.40
N ALA A 797 11.42 -2.91 76.36
CA ALA A 797 12.16 -3.61 77.40
C ALA A 797 13.62 -3.09 77.55
N ALA A 798 14.30 -2.83 76.43
CA ALA A 798 15.64 -2.24 76.40
C ALA A 798 15.62 -0.85 77.03
N PHE A 799 14.63 -0.02 76.70
CA PHE A 799 14.50 1.31 77.24
C PHE A 799 14.12 1.26 78.79
N ALA A 800 13.18 0.41 79.15
CA ALA A 800 12.85 0.18 80.56
C ALA A 800 14.08 -0.26 81.37
N SER A 801 14.91 -1.14 80.86
CA SER A 801 16.16 -1.55 81.47
C SER A 801 17.17 -0.41 81.64
N ARG A 802 17.21 0.51 80.68
CA ARG A 802 18.03 1.73 80.77
C ARG A 802 17.48 2.69 81.87
N LEU A 803 16.15 2.85 81.94
CA LEU A 803 15.53 3.66 83.01
C LEU A 803 15.79 3.10 84.41
N VAL A 804 15.72 1.78 84.61
CA VAL A 804 16.07 1.11 85.87
C VAL A 804 17.52 1.35 86.26
N GLU A 805 18.44 1.32 85.35
CA GLU A 805 19.88 1.61 85.58
C GLU A 805 20.07 3.09 85.97
N VAL A 806 19.35 4.01 85.27
CA VAL A 806 19.29 5.45 85.68
C VAL A 806 18.81 5.65 87.11
N GLN A 807 17.71 4.97 87.44
CA GLN A 807 17.18 5.03 88.84
C GLN A 807 18.16 4.46 89.83
N LYS A 808 18.78 3.32 89.55
CA LYS A 808 19.81 2.69 90.37
C LYS A 808 21.01 3.61 90.60
N GLN A 809 21.55 4.24 89.58
CA GLN A 809 22.69 5.19 89.73
C GLN A 809 22.29 6.46 90.50
N ARG A 810 21.09 6.97 90.35
CA ARG A 810 20.59 8.11 91.13
C ARG A 810 20.49 7.76 92.57
N LEU A 811 19.92 6.57 92.87
CA LEU A 811 19.88 6.05 94.26
C LEU A 811 21.24 5.82 94.89
N LEU A 812 22.24 5.30 94.11
CA LEU A 812 23.59 5.16 94.52
C LEU A 812 24.30 6.51 94.82
N ALA A 813 23.98 7.53 93.99
CA ALA A 813 24.57 8.87 94.13
C ALA A 813 24.02 9.64 95.43
N THR A 814 22.81 9.27 95.89
CA THR A 814 22.16 9.88 97.08
C THR A 814 22.61 9.23 98.43
N GLY A 815 23.45 8.13 98.41
CA GLY A 815 24.18 7.60 99.59
C GLY A 815 23.33 7.06 100.75
N THR A 816 22.09 6.69 100.61
CA THR A 816 21.21 6.23 101.67
C THR A 816 21.01 4.68 101.64
N ALA A 817 21.10 4.05 102.89
CA ALA A 817 20.95 2.59 103.05
C ALA A 817 19.55 2.05 102.51
N LYS A 818 18.57 2.90 102.37
CA LYS A 818 17.24 2.59 101.85
C LYS A 818 17.30 2.35 100.31
N ALA A 819 18.28 2.86 99.59
CA ALA A 819 18.51 2.70 98.23
C ALA A 819 19.02 1.29 97.86
N GLN A 820 19.76 0.62 98.75
CA GLN A 820 20.24 -0.74 98.51
C GLN A 820 19.11 -1.77 98.67
N GLU A 821 18.13 -1.54 99.49
CA GLU A 821 16.95 -2.39 99.71
C GLU A 821 15.97 -2.30 98.47
N LEU A 822 15.74 -1.05 98.01
CA LEU A 822 14.93 -0.78 96.82
C LEU A 822 15.56 -1.34 95.48
N ILE A 823 16.90 -1.28 95.41
CA ILE A 823 17.62 -1.91 94.24
C ILE A 823 17.48 -3.44 94.30
N GLY A 824 17.48 -4.01 95.49
CA GLY A 824 17.30 -5.46 95.65
C GLY A 824 15.93 -5.96 95.24
N ASP A 825 14.86 -5.16 95.50
CA ASP A 825 13.51 -5.48 95.11
C ASP A 825 13.24 -5.21 93.59
N LEU A 826 13.84 -4.19 93.02
CA LEU A 826 13.82 -3.94 91.58
C LEU A 826 14.56 -5.04 90.78
N VAL A 827 15.65 -5.57 91.31
CA VAL A 827 16.38 -6.68 90.71
C VAL A 827 15.63 -8.02 90.87
N LYS A 828 14.91 -8.25 91.97
CA LYS A 828 14.09 -9.44 92.20
C LYS A 828 12.81 -9.47 91.33
N GLY A 829 12.19 -8.29 91.05
CA GLY A 829 11.05 -8.24 90.12
C GLY A 829 11.37 -8.59 88.69
N LYS A 830 12.63 -8.75 88.33
CA LYS A 830 13.09 -9.09 87.02
C LYS A 830 13.54 -10.58 86.79
N ALA A 831 13.41 -11.40 87.85
CA ALA A 831 13.87 -12.77 87.80
C ALA A 831 12.94 -13.72 87.04
N ASP A 832 11.75 -13.29 86.58
CA ASP A 832 10.77 -14.12 85.91
C ASP A 832 10.59 -13.86 84.42
N SER A 833 11.43 -13.07 83.78
CA SER A 833 11.47 -13.01 82.35
C SER A 833 12.89 -13.35 81.75
N SER A 834 13.02 -14.60 81.38
CA SER A 834 14.22 -15.24 80.89
C SER A 834 14.84 -14.57 79.62
N GLY A 835 16.07 -14.33 79.67
CA GLY A 835 17.00 -14.45 78.54
C GLY A 835 17.37 -13.18 77.82
N ALA A 836 18.50 -12.66 78.16
CA ALA A 836 19.64 -12.35 77.36
C ALA A 836 20.59 -11.37 78.03
N GLY A 837 21.70 -11.88 78.50
CA GLY A 837 22.80 -11.04 79.00
C GLY A 837 23.66 -10.47 77.93
N LYS A 838 24.04 -9.24 78.08
CA LYS A 838 25.39 -8.66 77.97
C LYS A 838 25.30 -7.17 77.64
N GLY A 839 25.94 -6.38 78.40
CA GLY A 839 26.36 -5.01 78.07
C GLY A 839 25.54 -3.90 78.64
N VAL A 840 25.72 -3.66 79.98
CA VAL A 840 25.17 -2.45 80.59
C VAL A 840 26.13 -1.30 80.34
N GLY A 841 25.81 -0.37 79.49
CA GLY A 841 26.51 0.91 79.32
C GLY A 841 26.15 1.83 80.49
N THR A 842 27.00 2.76 80.89
CA THR A 842 26.84 3.70 81.96
C THR A 842 25.67 4.68 81.61
N LEU A 843 24.95 5.20 82.59
CA LEU A 843 23.85 6.22 82.45
C LEU A 843 24.25 7.39 81.57
N GLN A 844 25.55 7.76 81.59
CA GLN A 844 26.07 8.80 80.72
C GLN A 844 26.10 8.47 79.21
N GLU A 845 26.26 7.20 78.92
CA GLU A 845 26.20 6.71 77.49
C GLU A 845 24.70 6.66 77.04
N VAL A 846 23.76 6.19 77.90
CA VAL A 846 22.35 6.14 77.60
C VAL A 846 21.73 7.54 77.46
N LEU A 847 22.11 8.51 78.33
CA LEU A 847 21.70 9.89 78.18
C LEU A 847 22.28 10.61 76.95
N LYS A 848 23.49 10.23 76.58
CA LYS A 848 24.14 10.78 75.35
C LYS A 848 23.53 10.23 74.08
N GLU A 849 23.03 9.02 74.14
CA GLU A 849 22.38 8.36 73.03
C GLU A 849 20.90 8.75 72.84
N VAL A 850 20.22 9.03 73.99
CA VAL A 850 18.79 9.40 74.03
C VAL A 850 18.57 10.92 73.95
N VAL A 851 19.48 11.69 74.49
CA VAL A 851 19.48 13.16 74.42
C VAL A 851 20.68 13.57 73.60
N GLY A 852 20.51 13.60 72.26
CA GLY A 852 21.57 14.05 71.37
C GLY A 852 22.09 15.44 71.75
N PRO A 853 23.34 15.74 71.45
CA PRO A 853 23.87 17.09 71.76
C PRO A 853 23.08 18.09 70.88
N GLY A 854 22.46 19.05 71.48
CA GLY A 854 21.97 20.26 70.83
C GLY A 854 23.13 20.96 70.17
N GLY A 855 23.29 20.69 68.94
CA GLY A 855 24.29 21.27 68.05
C GLY A 855 23.59 22.02 66.94
N ASP A 856 23.88 23.25 66.82
CA ASP A 856 23.50 24.17 65.77
C ASP A 856 23.49 23.51 64.43
N ALA A 857 22.33 23.29 63.86
CA ALA A 857 22.17 22.94 62.46
C ALA A 857 22.30 24.22 61.64
N THR A 858 23.45 24.58 61.19
CA THR A 858 23.61 25.47 60.06
C THR A 858 23.00 24.79 58.86
N ALA A 859 21.96 25.38 58.36
CA ALA A 859 21.37 25.08 57.08
C ALA A 859 22.49 25.13 56.01
N SER A 860 22.84 24.01 55.45
CA SER A 860 23.62 23.92 54.26
C SER A 860 22.73 23.46 53.12
N ASP A 861 22.44 24.41 52.23
CA ASP A 861 21.85 24.24 50.94
C ASP A 861 22.43 23.05 50.19
N THR A 862 21.63 22.01 50.01
CA THR A 862 21.81 21.03 48.91
C THR A 862 20.45 20.58 48.38
N VAL A 863 19.66 21.56 47.97
CA VAL A 863 18.56 21.34 47.02
C VAL A 863 19.09 21.65 45.64
N GLY A 864 19.36 20.63 44.85
CA GLY A 864 19.67 20.83 43.48
C GLY A 864 20.71 19.88 42.92
N ARG A 865 20.31 18.69 42.56
CA ARG A 865 20.81 17.94 41.37
C ARG A 865 20.34 16.47 41.37
N ALA A 866 19.06 16.29 41.13
CA ALA A 866 18.57 14.94 40.78
C ALA A 866 17.54 14.83 39.63
N PRO A 867 17.13 15.90 38.94
CA PRO A 867 16.23 15.69 37.77
C PRO A 867 16.92 15.38 36.47
N ALA A 868 18.24 15.58 36.32
CA ALA A 868 18.90 15.46 35.04
C ALA A 868 19.27 14.02 34.64
N GLU A 869 19.55 13.14 35.60
CA GLU A 869 19.99 11.76 35.29
C GLU A 869 18.82 10.83 34.97
N ALA A 870 17.66 11.00 35.57
CA ALA A 870 16.47 10.18 35.25
C ALA A 870 15.91 10.49 33.87
N GLY A 871 15.89 11.76 33.46
CA GLY A 871 15.50 12.18 32.13
C GLY A 871 16.48 11.72 31.04
N GLN A 872 17.78 11.63 31.37
CA GLN A 872 18.77 11.08 30.44
C GLN A 872 18.67 9.56 30.33
N LYS A 873 18.35 8.84 31.39
CA LYS A 873 18.14 7.37 31.36
C LYS A 873 16.86 7.01 30.60
N ALA A 874 15.78 7.75 30.77
CA ALA A 874 14.54 7.53 29.97
C ALA A 874 14.77 7.84 28.46
N ARG A 875 15.46 8.93 28.15
CA ARG A 875 15.88 9.24 26.77
C ARG A 875 16.86 8.23 26.19
N THR A 876 17.73 7.66 27.02
CA THR A 876 18.70 6.62 26.60
C THR A 876 18.00 5.28 26.43
N LEU A 877 16.99 4.94 27.23
CA LEU A 877 16.14 3.75 27.05
C LEU A 877 15.27 3.88 25.78
N LEU A 878 14.67 5.05 25.54
CA LEU A 878 13.97 5.33 24.30
C LEU A 878 14.91 5.25 23.07
N LYS A 879 16.11 5.84 23.20
CA LYS A 879 17.13 5.77 22.14
C LYS A 879 17.66 4.36 21.91
N ASN A 880 17.70 3.54 22.95
CA ASN A 880 18.08 2.13 22.85
C ASN A 880 16.93 1.24 22.34
N LEU A 881 15.68 1.54 22.66
CA LEU A 881 14.49 0.90 22.09
C LEU A 881 14.32 1.25 20.61
N LEU A 882 14.56 2.52 20.25
CA LEU A 882 14.46 3.02 18.87
C LEU A 882 15.73 2.77 18.04
N GLY A 883 16.90 2.55 18.68
CA GLY A 883 18.21 2.41 18.04
C GLY A 883 18.67 0.98 17.71
N ARG A 884 17.93 -0.06 18.10
CA ARG A 884 18.35 -1.47 17.89
C ARG A 884 17.95 -2.08 16.53
N ARG A 885 17.67 -1.26 15.51
CA ARG A 885 17.53 -1.72 14.11
C ARG A 885 18.32 -0.87 13.11
N LYS A 886 19.62 -0.69 13.38
CA LYS A 886 20.58 -0.37 12.31
C LYS A 886 21.85 -1.16 12.61
N ASP A 887 21.87 -2.38 12.16
CA ASP A 887 23.06 -3.16 11.83
C ASP A 887 22.67 -4.64 11.76
N THR A 888 22.12 -5.05 10.64
CA THR A 888 22.32 -6.38 10.03
C THR A 888 21.52 -6.42 8.71
N ILE A 889 22.01 -5.71 7.70
CA ILE A 889 21.89 -6.15 6.32
C ILE A 889 23.31 -6.24 5.81
N ASN A 890 23.87 -7.44 5.89
CA ASN A 890 25.03 -7.88 5.14
C ASN A 890 24.72 -7.67 3.65
N GLN A 891 25.38 -6.70 3.04
CA GLN A 891 25.56 -6.71 1.60
C GLN A 891 26.50 -7.86 1.23
N PRO A 892 26.17 -8.71 0.28
CA PRO A 892 27.17 -9.56 -0.34
C PRO A 892 28.10 -8.67 -1.18
N LYS A 893 29.37 -8.70 -0.86
CA LYS A 893 30.43 -8.22 -1.74
C LYS A 893 30.46 -9.12 -2.97
N ASP A 894 29.93 -8.68 -4.07
CA ASP A 894 30.29 -9.18 -5.38
C ASP A 894 31.45 -8.35 -5.91
N SER A 895 32.61 -8.96 -5.79
CA SER A 895 33.82 -8.62 -6.48
C SER A 895 33.72 -9.15 -7.92
N LEU A 896 33.51 -8.29 -8.89
CA LEU A 896 33.82 -8.61 -10.28
C LEU A 896 35.15 -7.97 -10.67
N PRO A 897 36.06 -8.72 -11.35
CA PRO A 897 37.34 -8.18 -11.76
C PRO A 897 37.19 -7.37 -13.05
N ARG A 898 37.79 -6.18 -13.07
CA ARG A 898 38.15 -5.49 -14.30
C ARG A 898 39.18 -6.33 -15.05
N ASN A 899 38.91 -6.66 -16.29
CA ASN A 899 39.95 -6.74 -17.31
C ASN A 899 39.36 -6.60 -18.72
N ARG A 900 39.94 -5.59 -19.39
CA ARG A 900 40.10 -5.28 -20.82
C ARG A 900 38.86 -5.05 -21.64
#